data_ab7f58fd911c6822af03ab641dafc045
#
_entry.id   ab7f58fd911c6822af03ab641dafc045
#
_cell.length_a   1.000
_cell.length_b   1.000
_cell.length_c   1.000
_cell.angle_alpha   90.00
_cell.angle_beta   90.00
_cell.angle_gamma   90.00
#
_symmetry.space_group_name_H-M   'P 1'
#
loop_
_entity.id
_entity.type
_entity.pdbx_description
1 polymer ?
#
loop_
_entity_poly.entity_id
_entity_poly.type
_entity_poly.pdbx_seq_one_letter_code
_entity_poly.pdbx_strand_id
1 'polypeptide(L)'
;MVMINVELKGGAVKEFENGTTPAEIAKSIGAGLYKSVCCAKVDGDLCDLRTPLEKDCKVELLTFDNVDGQKTFWHTASHVLAQAVKRLYPNAKCAIGPAVDNGFYYDFDVEKPFSPEDLEKIKAEMKKIVKSGLELERVELSPEEAEKKLEEMNEPYKVELVKEHSDKGEHITFYKQGEFIDLCAGPHLMSVAPIKAIELTACTGAYWRGDANNAQLCRVYGVAFPKASMLEEHLKKLEEAKLRDHNKLGRELEYFTTVDYVGQGLPILLPKGARVVQLLQRWVEDVEQSKGCLLTKTPLLAKRDLYKISGHWDHYLDGMFVLGDPHDEEKECFALRPMTCPFQYQVYLNKQRSYRDLPMRLTETSTLFRNEASGEMHGLIRVRQFTISEGHYILRPDQLEQEFKGCLELAKYFLDTVGLLENCTFRFSQWDPENKNNKYEGTKEQWEESQAVMKTILDDLDVDYEVGIDEAAFYGPKLDIQYKNVFGKEDTIVTIQIDMLLAEKFGMYYIDKDGQKKLPYIIHRTSLGCFERTLAYMIERFAGVMPLWLAPEQIRLLPIKEGNVEYAQGIADRLTSLGMRVTVDSRDENIGPKIKAARLERIPYILVIGDNEMNSSTVTVRSRKRGEIPNMSVDEFVALVKNEVDTKEK
;
A
#
# COMPACT_ATOMS: atom_id res chain seq x y z
N MET A 1 4.29 -42.98 -30.14
CA MET A 1 3.81 -42.04 -29.10
C MET A 1 3.99 -40.63 -29.67
N VAL A 2 3.06 -39.75 -29.44
CA VAL A 2 3.18 -38.35 -29.88
C VAL A 2 4.17 -37.66 -28.90
N MET A 3 5.19 -37.00 -29.42
CA MET A 3 6.16 -36.24 -28.65
C MET A 3 5.80 -34.78 -28.66
N ILE A 4 6.05 -34.08 -27.57
CA ILE A 4 5.91 -32.63 -27.42
C ILE A 4 7.26 -32.01 -27.08
N ASN A 5 7.50 -30.80 -27.59
CA ASN A 5 8.67 -30.01 -27.27
C ASN A 5 8.35 -29.07 -26.11
N VAL A 6 9.10 -29.17 -25.04
CA VAL A 6 8.95 -28.29 -23.85
C VAL A 6 10.17 -27.37 -23.76
N GLU A 7 9.90 -26.07 -23.92
CA GLU A 7 10.91 -25.04 -23.65
C GLU A 7 10.96 -24.73 -22.13
N LEU A 8 12.11 -24.94 -21.52
CA LEU A 8 12.35 -24.66 -20.11
C LEU A 8 12.89 -23.24 -19.90
N LYS A 9 12.77 -22.72 -18.70
CA LYS A 9 13.38 -21.44 -18.32
C LYS A 9 14.86 -21.41 -18.69
N GLY A 10 15.27 -20.41 -19.48
CA GLY A 10 16.63 -20.30 -20.05
C GLY A 10 16.75 -20.79 -21.50
N GLY A 11 15.65 -21.18 -22.17
CA GLY A 11 15.58 -21.46 -23.60
C GLY A 11 15.99 -22.91 -23.99
N ALA A 12 16.24 -23.78 -23.01
CA ALA A 12 16.54 -25.19 -23.30
C ALA A 12 15.27 -25.94 -23.69
N VAL A 13 15.24 -26.53 -24.89
CA VAL A 13 14.12 -27.35 -25.38
C VAL A 13 14.41 -28.82 -25.14
N LYS A 14 13.46 -29.56 -24.57
CA LYS A 14 13.49 -31.00 -24.35
C LYS A 14 12.23 -31.66 -24.90
N GLU A 15 12.38 -32.85 -25.46
CA GLU A 15 11.26 -33.69 -25.93
C GLU A 15 10.72 -34.55 -24.78
N PHE A 16 9.40 -34.59 -24.63
CA PHE A 16 8.66 -35.44 -23.70
C PHE A 16 7.50 -36.14 -24.40
N GLU A 17 6.99 -37.19 -23.79
CA GLU A 17 5.77 -37.85 -24.28
C GLU A 17 4.55 -36.94 -24.08
N ASN A 18 3.62 -36.95 -24.99
CA ASN A 18 2.35 -36.25 -24.86
C ASN A 18 1.60 -36.72 -23.59
N GLY A 19 1.11 -35.81 -22.79
CA GLY A 19 0.52 -36.08 -21.47
C GLY A 19 1.50 -36.04 -20.29
N THR A 20 2.80 -35.78 -20.54
CA THR A 20 3.78 -35.56 -19.44
C THR A 20 3.38 -34.35 -18.61
N THR A 21 3.53 -34.47 -17.29
CA THR A 21 3.17 -33.42 -16.33
C THR A 21 4.36 -32.55 -15.92
N PRO A 22 4.16 -31.30 -15.46
CA PRO A 22 5.23 -30.49 -14.89
C PRO A 22 5.97 -31.18 -13.72
N ALA A 23 5.29 -32.01 -12.93
CA ALA A 23 5.91 -32.81 -11.87
C ALA A 23 6.94 -33.81 -12.40
N GLU A 24 6.61 -34.50 -13.51
CA GLU A 24 7.51 -35.45 -14.18
C GLU A 24 8.70 -34.73 -14.82
N ILE A 25 8.46 -33.56 -15.41
CA ILE A 25 9.52 -32.70 -15.94
C ILE A 25 10.48 -32.29 -14.80
N ALA A 26 9.95 -31.82 -13.65
CA ALA A 26 10.76 -31.47 -12.49
C ALA A 26 11.61 -32.66 -12.01
N LYS A 27 11.03 -33.86 -11.98
CA LYS A 27 11.70 -35.10 -11.61
C LYS A 27 12.82 -35.48 -12.57
N SER A 28 12.60 -35.27 -13.88
CA SER A 28 13.60 -35.54 -14.92
C SER A 28 14.81 -34.60 -14.87
N ILE A 29 14.60 -33.38 -14.35
CA ILE A 29 15.67 -32.38 -14.16
C ILE A 29 16.49 -32.70 -12.91
N GLY A 30 15.83 -33.06 -11.81
CA GLY A 30 16.54 -33.45 -10.60
C GLY A 30 15.63 -33.64 -9.38
N ALA A 31 16.01 -34.59 -8.52
CA ALA A 31 15.27 -34.92 -7.31
C ALA A 31 15.14 -33.74 -6.31
N GLY A 32 16.12 -32.85 -6.28
CA GLY A 32 16.08 -31.63 -5.46
C GLY A 32 15.01 -30.67 -5.91
N LEU A 33 14.93 -30.40 -7.22
CA LEU A 33 13.91 -29.53 -7.82
C LEU A 33 12.50 -30.12 -7.61
N TYR A 34 12.31 -31.41 -7.88
CA TYR A 34 11.03 -32.08 -7.66
C TYR A 34 10.50 -31.93 -6.23
N LYS A 35 11.39 -31.93 -5.22
CA LYS A 35 11.00 -31.74 -3.82
C LYS A 35 10.70 -30.30 -3.44
N SER A 36 11.18 -29.33 -4.20
CA SER A 36 11.06 -27.89 -3.91
C SER A 36 10.06 -27.16 -4.81
N VAL A 37 9.69 -27.74 -5.96
CA VAL A 37 8.73 -27.14 -6.87
C VAL A 37 7.33 -27.12 -6.26
N CYS A 38 6.65 -25.96 -6.37
CA CYS A 38 5.33 -25.73 -5.81
C CYS A 38 4.24 -25.77 -6.88
N CYS A 39 4.49 -25.14 -8.04
CA CYS A 39 3.60 -25.07 -9.20
C CYS A 39 4.41 -24.80 -10.47
N ALA A 40 3.75 -24.66 -11.60
CA ALA A 40 4.38 -24.29 -12.86
C ALA A 40 3.61 -23.15 -13.55
N LYS A 41 4.28 -22.45 -14.47
CA LYS A 41 3.61 -21.68 -15.53
C LYS A 41 3.77 -22.40 -16.86
N VAL A 42 2.68 -22.53 -17.58
CA VAL A 42 2.64 -23.11 -18.92
C VAL A 42 2.16 -22.03 -19.88
N ASP A 43 3.02 -21.63 -20.81
CA ASP A 43 2.79 -20.51 -21.73
C ASP A 43 2.42 -19.18 -21.03
N GLY A 44 2.85 -19.02 -19.78
CA GLY A 44 2.58 -17.86 -18.92
C GLY A 44 1.44 -18.05 -17.89
N ASP A 45 0.57 -19.03 -18.09
CA ASP A 45 -0.55 -19.32 -17.22
C ASP A 45 -0.16 -20.23 -16.04
N LEU A 46 -0.66 -19.91 -14.85
CA LEU A 46 -0.41 -20.70 -13.63
C LEU A 46 -1.06 -22.08 -13.76
N CYS A 47 -0.27 -23.11 -13.50
CA CYS A 47 -0.66 -24.50 -13.73
C CYS A 47 -0.31 -25.40 -12.51
N ASP A 48 -1.20 -26.33 -12.19
CA ASP A 48 -0.94 -27.39 -11.22
C ASP A 48 0.09 -28.40 -11.77
N LEU A 49 0.95 -28.89 -10.90
CA LEU A 49 2.00 -29.84 -11.27
C LEU A 49 1.48 -31.18 -11.82
N ARG A 50 0.19 -31.50 -11.63
CA ARG A 50 -0.49 -32.72 -12.09
C ARG A 50 -1.14 -32.56 -13.46
N THR A 51 -1.15 -31.36 -14.04
CA THR A 51 -1.84 -31.08 -15.30
C THR A 51 -1.07 -31.70 -16.47
N PRO A 52 -1.67 -32.56 -17.29
CA PRO A 52 -1.01 -33.13 -18.47
C PRO A 52 -0.75 -32.06 -19.53
N LEU A 53 0.42 -32.11 -20.16
CA LEU A 53 0.80 -31.24 -21.28
C LEU A 53 0.51 -31.96 -22.60
N GLU A 54 -0.35 -31.37 -23.46
CA GLU A 54 -0.85 -32.01 -24.66
C GLU A 54 -0.28 -31.44 -25.96
N LYS A 55 0.51 -30.36 -25.86
CA LYS A 55 1.09 -29.64 -27.01
C LYS A 55 2.47 -29.10 -26.68
N ASP A 56 3.21 -28.68 -27.70
CA ASP A 56 4.43 -27.89 -27.51
C ASP A 56 4.12 -26.63 -26.67
N CYS A 57 4.92 -26.40 -25.64
CA CYS A 57 4.68 -25.33 -24.70
C CYS A 57 5.98 -24.87 -23.99
N LYS A 58 5.89 -23.72 -23.36
CA LYS A 58 6.91 -23.18 -22.46
C LYS A 58 6.55 -23.48 -21.02
N VAL A 59 7.47 -24.10 -20.26
CA VAL A 59 7.25 -24.47 -18.84
C VAL A 59 8.25 -23.77 -17.95
N GLU A 60 7.75 -23.02 -16.97
CA GLU A 60 8.53 -22.45 -15.87
C GLU A 60 8.13 -23.14 -14.56
N LEU A 61 9.09 -23.83 -13.93
CA LEU A 61 8.87 -24.50 -12.63
C LEU A 61 9.15 -23.52 -11.49
N LEU A 62 8.16 -23.30 -10.64
CA LEU A 62 8.18 -22.29 -9.58
C LEU A 62 8.34 -22.93 -8.21
N THR A 63 9.29 -22.40 -7.43
CA THR A 63 9.56 -22.82 -6.04
C THR A 63 9.02 -21.79 -5.05
N PHE A 64 9.20 -22.05 -3.75
CA PHE A 64 8.80 -21.10 -2.68
C PHE A 64 9.45 -19.70 -2.81
N ASP A 65 10.56 -19.58 -3.51
CA ASP A 65 11.23 -18.30 -3.72
C ASP A 65 10.54 -17.40 -4.77
N ASN A 66 9.58 -17.95 -5.52
CA ASN A 66 8.74 -17.22 -6.47
C ASN A 66 7.38 -16.87 -5.83
N VAL A 67 6.81 -15.73 -6.17
CA VAL A 67 5.52 -15.26 -5.61
C VAL A 67 4.41 -16.30 -5.80
N ASP A 68 4.22 -16.82 -7.02
CA ASP A 68 3.17 -17.82 -7.30
C ASP A 68 3.46 -19.16 -6.63
N GLY A 69 4.74 -19.57 -6.54
CA GLY A 69 5.15 -20.74 -5.79
C GLY A 69 4.90 -20.60 -4.30
N GLN A 70 5.15 -19.43 -3.73
CA GLN A 70 4.85 -19.11 -2.33
C GLN A 70 3.34 -19.11 -2.05
N LYS A 71 2.54 -18.50 -2.94
CA LYS A 71 1.07 -18.52 -2.85
C LYS A 71 0.52 -19.96 -2.90
N THR A 72 1.02 -20.80 -3.81
CA THR A 72 0.65 -22.22 -3.89
C THR A 72 0.99 -22.98 -2.62
N PHE A 73 2.15 -22.70 -2.03
CA PHE A 73 2.60 -23.30 -0.77
C PHE A 73 1.68 -22.90 0.40
N TRP A 74 1.35 -21.63 0.52
CA TRP A 74 0.43 -21.11 1.56
C TRP A 74 -1.00 -21.59 1.34
N HIS A 75 -1.45 -21.70 0.09
CA HIS A 75 -2.75 -22.27 -0.22
C HIS A 75 -2.85 -23.74 0.22
N THR A 76 -1.79 -24.53 0.06
CA THR A 76 -1.74 -25.89 0.62
C THR A 76 -1.73 -25.87 2.15
N ALA A 77 -1.03 -24.92 2.78
CA ALA A 77 -1.04 -24.78 4.22
C ALA A 77 -2.41 -24.39 4.77
N SER A 78 -3.24 -23.65 4.04
CA SER A 78 -4.62 -23.33 4.42
C SER A 78 -5.51 -24.60 4.43
N HIS A 79 -5.30 -25.55 3.51
CA HIS A 79 -5.97 -26.85 3.53
C HIS A 79 -5.51 -27.71 4.72
N VAL A 80 -4.23 -27.65 5.09
CA VAL A 80 -3.73 -28.30 6.33
C VAL A 80 -4.40 -27.70 7.56
N LEU A 81 -4.64 -26.39 7.60
CA LEU A 81 -5.40 -25.72 8.66
C LEU A 81 -6.85 -26.22 8.69
N ALA A 82 -7.52 -26.26 7.55
CA ALA A 82 -8.91 -26.72 7.46
C ALA A 82 -9.05 -28.19 7.93
N GLN A 83 -8.15 -29.08 7.50
CA GLN A 83 -8.11 -30.46 7.97
C GLN A 83 -7.89 -30.55 9.48
N ALA A 84 -6.99 -29.76 10.05
CA ALA A 84 -6.75 -29.74 11.49
C ALA A 84 -7.98 -29.28 12.28
N VAL A 85 -8.65 -28.23 11.79
CA VAL A 85 -9.89 -27.74 12.39
C VAL A 85 -11.00 -28.81 12.32
N LYS A 86 -11.20 -29.43 11.16
CA LYS A 86 -12.22 -30.50 11.00
C LYS A 86 -11.96 -31.71 11.93
N ARG A 87 -10.68 -32.06 12.16
CA ARG A 87 -10.33 -33.13 13.12
C ARG A 87 -10.67 -32.78 14.56
N LEU A 88 -10.40 -31.54 14.97
CA LEU A 88 -10.61 -31.10 16.36
C LEU A 88 -12.04 -30.60 16.61
N TYR A 89 -12.66 -30.01 15.59
CA TYR A 89 -13.99 -29.42 15.63
C TYR A 89 -14.83 -29.92 14.44
N PRO A 90 -15.36 -31.17 14.49
CA PRO A 90 -16.06 -31.78 13.35
C PRO A 90 -17.28 -31.02 12.85
N ASN A 91 -17.92 -30.23 13.72
CA ASN A 91 -19.08 -29.40 13.37
C ASN A 91 -18.73 -28.06 12.72
N ALA A 92 -17.46 -27.67 12.72
CA ALA A 92 -17.03 -26.45 12.03
C ALA A 92 -17.29 -26.58 10.52
N LYS A 93 -17.88 -25.53 9.90
CA LYS A 93 -18.12 -25.50 8.46
C LYS A 93 -17.04 -24.68 7.80
N CYS A 94 -16.55 -25.19 6.69
CA CYS A 94 -15.49 -24.56 5.91
C CYS A 94 -16.08 -23.56 4.89
N ALA A 95 -15.58 -22.33 4.87
CA ALA A 95 -15.97 -21.35 3.87
C ALA A 95 -14.87 -21.21 2.78
N ILE A 96 -13.92 -20.30 2.93
CA ILE A 96 -12.83 -20.08 1.97
C ILE A 96 -11.47 -19.97 2.67
N GLY A 97 -10.40 -20.41 1.97
CA GLY A 97 -9.05 -20.40 2.51
C GLY A 97 -7.97 -20.04 1.50
N PRO A 98 -7.92 -18.79 0.99
CA PRO A 98 -6.91 -18.38 0.03
C PRO A 98 -5.55 -18.13 0.65
N ALA A 99 -4.51 -18.16 -0.19
CA ALA A 99 -3.26 -17.50 0.10
C ALA A 99 -3.42 -15.97 -0.06
N VAL A 100 -2.74 -15.21 0.78
CA VAL A 100 -2.64 -13.75 0.74
C VAL A 100 -1.18 -13.31 0.71
N ASP A 101 -0.90 -12.03 0.52
CA ASP A 101 0.47 -11.53 0.30
C ASP A 101 1.46 -11.87 1.43
N ASN A 102 0.99 -12.03 2.66
CA ASN A 102 1.85 -12.31 3.81
C ASN A 102 1.44 -13.59 4.56
N GLY A 103 0.93 -14.60 3.85
CA GLY A 103 0.53 -15.87 4.46
C GLY A 103 -0.74 -16.47 3.85
N PHE A 104 -1.58 -16.99 4.70
CA PHE A 104 -2.89 -17.56 4.33
C PHE A 104 -3.89 -17.30 5.43
N TYR A 105 -5.18 -17.44 5.11
CA TYR A 105 -6.21 -17.58 6.10
C TYR A 105 -7.19 -18.69 5.72
N TYR A 106 -8.04 -19.06 6.65
CA TYR A 106 -9.22 -19.85 6.38
C TYR A 106 -10.40 -19.40 7.25
N ASP A 107 -11.57 -19.29 6.63
CA ASP A 107 -12.81 -18.85 7.26
C ASP A 107 -13.64 -20.07 7.70
N PHE A 108 -14.05 -20.07 8.96
CA PHE A 108 -14.86 -21.13 9.55
C PHE A 108 -16.14 -20.57 10.17
N ASP A 109 -17.26 -21.25 9.94
CA ASP A 109 -18.47 -21.05 10.72
C ASP A 109 -18.41 -21.99 11.93
N VAL A 110 -18.31 -21.39 13.10
CA VAL A 110 -18.15 -22.07 14.38
C VAL A 110 -19.07 -21.47 15.45
N GLU A 111 -19.55 -22.28 16.39
CA GLU A 111 -20.42 -21.79 17.46
C GLU A 111 -19.76 -20.73 18.36
N LYS A 112 -18.43 -20.84 18.55
CA LYS A 112 -17.62 -19.89 19.33
C LYS A 112 -16.30 -19.61 18.60
N PRO A 113 -15.86 -18.36 18.54
CA PRO A 113 -14.56 -18.03 17.99
C PRO A 113 -13.43 -18.77 18.71
N PHE A 114 -12.38 -19.15 17.97
CA PHE A 114 -11.23 -19.85 18.54
C PHE A 114 -10.44 -18.94 19.50
N SER A 115 -10.17 -19.47 20.68
CA SER A 115 -9.28 -18.83 21.66
C SER A 115 -7.79 -19.00 21.28
N PRO A 116 -6.86 -18.25 21.86
CA PRO A 116 -5.42 -18.49 21.69
C PRO A 116 -4.99 -19.92 22.02
N GLU A 117 -5.63 -20.54 23.02
CA GLU A 117 -5.37 -21.94 23.41
C GLU A 117 -5.85 -22.93 22.33
N ASP A 118 -6.96 -22.62 21.66
CA ASP A 118 -7.44 -23.43 20.55
C ASP A 118 -6.53 -23.30 19.33
N LEU A 119 -6.01 -22.13 19.05
CA LEU A 119 -5.01 -21.93 17.98
C LEU A 119 -3.76 -22.78 18.22
N GLU A 120 -3.28 -22.88 19.45
CA GLU A 120 -2.14 -23.77 19.78
C GLU A 120 -2.45 -25.25 19.55
N LYS A 121 -3.68 -25.71 19.90
CA LYS A 121 -4.14 -27.09 19.63
C LYS A 121 -4.23 -27.35 18.12
N ILE A 122 -4.82 -26.42 17.38
CA ILE A 122 -4.94 -26.48 15.90
C ILE A 122 -3.54 -26.55 15.28
N LYS A 123 -2.62 -25.67 15.68
CA LYS A 123 -1.23 -25.68 15.23
C LYS A 123 -0.52 -27.01 15.52
N ALA A 124 -0.75 -27.57 16.68
CA ALA A 124 -0.18 -28.89 17.03
C ALA A 124 -0.71 -29.99 16.12
N GLU A 125 -2.01 -29.96 15.78
CA GLU A 125 -2.63 -30.93 14.87
C GLU A 125 -2.12 -30.74 13.42
N MET A 126 -1.98 -29.48 12.94
CA MET A 126 -1.36 -29.17 11.66
C MET A 126 0.04 -29.80 11.54
N LYS A 127 0.87 -29.68 12.60
CA LYS A 127 2.20 -30.30 12.62
C LYS A 127 2.16 -31.82 12.50
N LYS A 128 1.14 -32.50 13.06
CA LYS A 128 0.95 -33.96 12.88
C LYS A 128 0.57 -34.29 11.44
N ILE A 129 -0.35 -33.52 10.84
CA ILE A 129 -0.77 -33.69 9.45
C ILE A 129 0.44 -33.56 8.51
N VAL A 130 1.21 -32.51 8.66
CA VAL A 130 2.41 -32.28 7.85
C VAL A 130 3.43 -33.42 8.01
N LYS A 131 3.65 -33.89 9.26
CA LYS A 131 4.58 -34.98 9.53
C LYS A 131 4.15 -36.31 8.88
N SER A 132 2.86 -36.50 8.62
CA SER A 132 2.36 -37.70 7.94
C SER A 132 2.71 -37.75 6.45
N GLY A 133 3.04 -36.59 5.85
CA GLY A 133 3.48 -36.49 4.46
C GLY A 133 2.40 -36.82 3.43
N LEU A 134 1.11 -36.59 3.76
CA LEU A 134 -0.03 -36.89 2.88
C LEU A 134 0.16 -36.27 1.49
N GLU A 135 -0.12 -37.04 0.47
CA GLU A 135 -0.21 -36.57 -0.91
C GLU A 135 -1.57 -35.92 -1.15
N LEU A 136 -1.61 -34.95 -2.07
CA LEU A 136 -2.83 -34.31 -2.51
C LEU A 136 -3.25 -34.89 -3.87
N GLU A 137 -4.51 -35.30 -3.96
CA GLU A 137 -5.14 -35.81 -5.19
C GLU A 137 -6.11 -34.76 -5.73
N ARG A 138 -5.98 -34.39 -7.00
CA ARG A 138 -6.97 -33.55 -7.70
C ARG A 138 -8.09 -34.42 -8.23
N VAL A 139 -9.32 -34.08 -7.89
CA VAL A 139 -10.53 -34.79 -8.30
C VAL A 139 -11.46 -33.82 -9.00
N GLU A 140 -11.95 -34.16 -10.17
CA GLU A 140 -12.93 -33.39 -10.92
C GLU A 140 -14.30 -34.07 -10.79
N LEU A 141 -15.33 -33.31 -10.45
CA LEU A 141 -16.70 -33.81 -10.29
C LEU A 141 -17.67 -32.98 -11.15
N SER A 142 -18.78 -33.59 -11.55
CA SER A 142 -19.89 -32.82 -12.11
C SER A 142 -20.50 -31.90 -11.04
N PRO A 143 -21.17 -30.80 -11.44
CA PRO A 143 -21.83 -29.93 -10.47
C PRO A 143 -22.79 -30.67 -9.56
N GLU A 144 -23.58 -31.60 -10.08
CA GLU A 144 -24.55 -32.40 -9.31
C GLU A 144 -23.87 -33.33 -8.31
N GLU A 145 -22.77 -33.97 -8.70
CA GLU A 145 -21.97 -34.82 -7.82
C GLU A 145 -21.29 -33.99 -6.71
N ALA A 146 -20.80 -32.81 -7.06
CA ALA A 146 -20.16 -31.88 -6.15
C ALA A 146 -21.14 -31.34 -5.09
N GLU A 147 -22.34 -30.87 -5.52
CA GLU A 147 -23.39 -30.41 -4.60
C GLU A 147 -23.80 -31.52 -3.63
N LYS A 148 -24.14 -32.69 -4.16
CA LYS A 148 -24.53 -33.84 -3.33
C LYS A 148 -23.47 -34.19 -2.28
N LYS A 149 -22.20 -34.24 -2.69
CA LYS A 149 -21.09 -34.54 -1.83
C LYS A 149 -20.94 -33.51 -0.69
N LEU A 150 -21.05 -32.21 -1.01
CA LEU A 150 -20.92 -31.12 -0.06
C LEU A 150 -22.13 -31.05 0.90
N GLU A 151 -23.33 -31.38 0.44
CA GLU A 151 -24.52 -31.53 1.28
C GLU A 151 -24.34 -32.66 2.28
N GLU A 152 -23.86 -33.85 1.86
CA GLU A 152 -23.52 -34.97 2.73
C GLU A 152 -22.46 -34.61 3.78
N MET A 153 -21.51 -33.73 3.41
CA MET A 153 -20.47 -33.20 4.31
C MET A 153 -20.94 -32.06 5.20
N ASN A 154 -22.16 -31.54 5.00
CA ASN A 154 -22.72 -30.38 5.71
C ASN A 154 -21.86 -29.11 5.55
N GLU A 155 -21.43 -28.80 4.29
CA GLU A 155 -20.63 -27.64 3.93
C GLU A 155 -21.43 -26.62 3.06
N PRO A 156 -22.38 -25.86 3.67
CA PRO A 156 -23.32 -25.03 2.93
C PRO A 156 -22.65 -23.91 2.13
N TYR A 157 -21.58 -23.31 2.64
CA TYR A 157 -20.82 -22.26 1.93
C TYR A 157 -20.19 -22.78 0.64
N LYS A 158 -19.73 -24.04 0.67
CA LYS A 158 -19.15 -24.69 -0.51
C LYS A 158 -20.20 -25.06 -1.55
N VAL A 159 -21.41 -25.46 -1.11
CA VAL A 159 -22.56 -25.69 -2.02
C VAL A 159 -22.92 -24.42 -2.75
N GLU A 160 -22.96 -23.28 -2.08
CA GLU A 160 -23.21 -21.98 -2.70
C GLU A 160 -22.14 -21.63 -3.76
N LEU A 161 -20.85 -21.88 -3.47
CA LEU A 161 -19.75 -21.65 -4.40
C LEU A 161 -19.83 -22.57 -5.63
N VAL A 162 -20.21 -23.87 -5.48
CA VAL A 162 -20.40 -24.78 -6.61
C VAL A 162 -21.44 -24.24 -7.58
N LYS A 163 -22.57 -23.74 -7.07
CA LYS A 163 -23.65 -23.19 -7.93
C LYS A 163 -23.13 -21.99 -8.74
N GLU A 164 -22.41 -21.08 -8.11
CA GLU A 164 -21.85 -19.93 -8.80
C GLU A 164 -20.81 -20.28 -9.89
N HIS A 165 -19.93 -21.24 -9.58
CA HIS A 165 -18.95 -21.72 -10.56
C HIS A 165 -19.63 -22.45 -11.72
N SER A 166 -20.64 -23.26 -11.40
CA SER A 166 -21.45 -23.96 -12.41
C SER A 166 -22.19 -22.99 -13.32
N ASP A 167 -22.81 -21.94 -12.78
CA ASP A 167 -23.53 -20.91 -13.54
C ASP A 167 -22.60 -20.15 -14.51
N LYS A 168 -21.31 -20.05 -14.16
CA LYS A 168 -20.26 -19.46 -15.02
C LYS A 168 -19.67 -20.46 -16.03
N GLY A 169 -20.03 -21.73 -15.97
CA GLY A 169 -19.48 -22.79 -16.81
C GLY A 169 -18.05 -23.18 -16.45
N GLU A 170 -17.62 -22.93 -15.21
CA GLU A 170 -16.29 -23.28 -14.74
C GLU A 170 -16.19 -24.76 -14.33
N HIS A 171 -14.98 -25.34 -14.43
CA HIS A 171 -14.73 -26.72 -13.99
C HIS A 171 -14.75 -26.82 -12.45
N ILE A 172 -15.49 -27.79 -11.93
CA ILE A 172 -15.60 -28.04 -10.50
C ILE A 172 -14.53 -29.03 -10.07
N THR A 173 -13.53 -28.54 -9.35
CA THR A 173 -12.42 -29.36 -8.86
C THR A 173 -12.35 -29.40 -7.34
N PHE A 174 -11.85 -30.53 -6.83
CA PHE A 174 -11.58 -30.78 -5.44
C PHE A 174 -10.13 -31.23 -5.26
N TYR A 175 -9.60 -30.94 -4.08
CA TYR A 175 -8.34 -31.54 -3.65
C TYR A 175 -8.57 -32.39 -2.40
N LYS A 176 -8.17 -33.67 -2.50
CA LYS A 176 -8.25 -34.66 -1.42
C LYS A 176 -6.90 -34.82 -0.76
N GLN A 177 -6.88 -34.75 0.57
CA GLN A 177 -5.71 -34.82 1.42
C GLN A 177 -5.97 -35.82 2.55
N GLY A 178 -5.67 -37.12 2.30
CA GLY A 178 -6.08 -38.19 3.19
C GLY A 178 -7.60 -38.29 3.32
N GLU A 179 -8.12 -38.14 4.53
CA GLU A 179 -9.57 -38.13 4.82
C GLU A 179 -10.26 -36.79 4.52
N PHE A 180 -9.49 -35.71 4.39
CA PHE A 180 -10.01 -34.38 4.11
C PHE A 180 -10.13 -34.14 2.61
N ILE A 181 -11.23 -33.54 2.19
CA ILE A 181 -11.47 -33.10 0.80
C ILE A 181 -12.10 -31.73 0.80
N ASP A 182 -11.64 -30.83 -0.07
CA ASP A 182 -12.15 -29.47 -0.17
C ASP A 182 -12.37 -29.05 -1.62
N LEU A 183 -13.43 -28.26 -1.87
CA LEU A 183 -13.69 -27.58 -3.15
C LEU A 183 -12.62 -26.50 -3.37
N CYS A 184 -11.85 -26.64 -4.46
CA CYS A 184 -10.75 -25.74 -4.74
C CYS A 184 -10.29 -25.82 -6.19
N ALA A 185 -10.00 -24.66 -6.81
CA ALA A 185 -9.41 -24.58 -8.15
C ALA A 185 -7.91 -24.91 -8.18
N GLY A 186 -7.21 -24.82 -7.04
CA GLY A 186 -5.75 -25.00 -6.98
C GLY A 186 -4.97 -23.76 -7.49
N PRO A 187 -3.68 -23.91 -7.85
CA PRO A 187 -2.86 -25.12 -7.69
C PRO A 187 -2.47 -25.43 -6.24
N HIS A 188 -2.01 -26.65 -6.00
CA HIS A 188 -1.51 -27.12 -4.71
C HIS A 188 -0.18 -27.89 -4.84
N LEU A 189 0.56 -27.98 -3.73
CA LEU A 189 1.72 -28.86 -3.63
C LEU A 189 1.35 -30.33 -3.93
N MET A 190 2.32 -31.13 -4.35
CA MET A 190 2.11 -32.57 -4.54
C MET A 190 1.83 -33.29 -3.23
N SER A 191 2.41 -32.82 -2.12
CA SER A 191 2.19 -33.34 -0.78
C SER A 191 2.36 -32.23 0.27
N VAL A 192 1.89 -32.48 1.51
CA VAL A 192 2.09 -31.55 2.64
C VAL A 192 3.51 -31.63 3.23
N ALA A 193 4.34 -32.59 2.83
CA ALA A 193 5.67 -32.83 3.39
C ALA A 193 6.65 -31.63 3.29
N PRO A 194 6.62 -30.76 2.27
CA PRO A 194 7.48 -29.55 2.20
C PRO A 194 7.20 -28.51 3.28
N ILE A 195 6.01 -28.50 3.88
CA ILE A 195 5.62 -27.54 4.91
C ILE A 195 6.30 -27.94 6.23
N LYS A 196 7.40 -27.26 6.62
CA LYS A 196 8.19 -27.64 7.81
C LYS A 196 7.92 -26.77 9.04
N ALA A 197 7.55 -25.53 8.83
CA ALA A 197 7.36 -24.55 9.89
C ALA A 197 6.04 -23.82 9.70
N ILE A 198 5.20 -23.79 10.74
CA ILE A 198 3.85 -23.21 10.69
C ILE A 198 3.64 -22.38 11.95
N GLU A 199 3.05 -21.20 11.78
CA GLU A 199 2.54 -20.38 12.88
C GLU A 199 1.14 -19.87 12.56
N LEU A 200 0.22 -19.91 13.55
CA LEU A 200 -1.07 -19.25 13.47
C LEU A 200 -0.95 -17.87 14.15
N THR A 201 -1.25 -16.82 13.41
CA THR A 201 -0.89 -15.45 13.84
C THR A 201 -2.03 -14.68 14.45
N ALA A 202 -3.27 -14.97 14.07
CA ALA A 202 -4.45 -14.28 14.57
C ALA A 202 -5.73 -15.09 14.32
N CYS A 203 -6.77 -14.80 15.11
CA CYS A 203 -8.16 -15.17 14.83
C CYS A 203 -9.03 -13.92 14.95
N THR A 204 -9.81 -13.61 13.90
CA THR A 204 -10.66 -12.42 13.83
C THR A 204 -12.04 -12.79 13.29
N GLY A 205 -13.04 -11.93 13.56
CA GLY A 205 -14.34 -12.03 12.89
C GLY A 205 -14.25 -11.53 11.44
N ALA A 206 -14.94 -12.19 10.53
CA ALA A 206 -15.12 -11.76 9.15
C ALA A 206 -16.56 -12.07 8.72
N TYR A 207 -17.16 -11.21 7.89
CA TYR A 207 -18.49 -11.52 7.34
C TYR A 207 -18.34 -12.30 6.03
N TRP A 208 -19.25 -13.27 5.84
CA TRP A 208 -19.31 -14.00 4.56
C TRP A 208 -19.45 -13.03 3.40
N ARG A 209 -18.55 -13.13 2.41
CA ARG A 209 -18.45 -12.22 1.24
C ARG A 209 -18.25 -10.74 1.59
N GLY A 210 -17.80 -10.43 2.80
CA GLY A 210 -17.57 -9.05 3.22
C GLY A 210 -18.83 -8.23 3.52
N ASP A 211 -20.02 -8.82 3.43
CA ASP A 211 -21.28 -8.15 3.70
C ASP A 211 -21.68 -8.33 5.17
N ALA A 212 -21.86 -7.24 5.89
CA ALA A 212 -22.25 -7.22 7.31
C ALA A 212 -23.65 -7.82 7.59
N ASN A 213 -24.48 -8.00 6.56
CA ASN A 213 -25.77 -8.67 6.66
C ASN A 213 -25.67 -10.20 6.62
N ASN A 214 -24.54 -10.75 6.21
CA ASN A 214 -24.29 -12.18 6.13
C ASN A 214 -23.73 -12.74 7.45
N ALA A 215 -23.60 -14.07 7.51
CA ALA A 215 -23.05 -14.78 8.67
C ALA A 215 -21.65 -14.28 9.05
N GLN A 216 -21.43 -14.10 10.34
CA GLN A 216 -20.11 -13.79 10.88
C GLN A 216 -19.30 -15.06 11.06
N LEU A 217 -18.18 -15.16 10.37
CA LEU A 217 -17.24 -16.28 10.37
C LEU A 217 -16.04 -16.00 11.26
N CYS A 218 -15.38 -17.06 11.69
CA CYS A 218 -14.10 -17.00 12.39
C CYS A 218 -12.97 -17.16 11.38
N ARG A 219 -12.20 -16.11 11.13
CA ARG A 219 -11.06 -16.09 10.21
C ARG A 219 -9.77 -16.37 10.97
N VAL A 220 -9.11 -17.48 10.65
CA VAL A 220 -7.82 -17.85 11.24
C VAL A 220 -6.71 -17.55 10.24
N TYR A 221 -5.75 -16.71 10.63
CA TYR A 221 -4.57 -16.37 9.84
C TYR A 221 -3.38 -17.25 10.21
N GLY A 222 -2.57 -17.57 9.22
CA GLY A 222 -1.35 -18.34 9.43
C GLY A 222 -0.27 -18.05 8.40
N VAL A 223 0.94 -18.46 8.75
CA VAL A 223 2.11 -18.45 7.87
C VAL A 223 2.78 -19.82 7.89
N ALA A 224 3.35 -20.23 6.76
CA ALA A 224 4.05 -21.50 6.65
C ALA A 224 5.30 -21.36 5.78
N PHE A 225 6.35 -22.09 6.14
CA PHE A 225 7.65 -22.02 5.48
C PHE A 225 8.29 -23.40 5.30
N PRO A 226 9.15 -23.57 4.26
CA PRO A 226 9.89 -24.81 4.04
C PRO A 226 11.01 -25.04 5.06
N LYS A 227 11.39 -24.03 5.87
CA LYS A 227 12.47 -24.12 6.89
C LYS A 227 12.06 -23.34 8.14
N ALA A 228 12.45 -23.85 9.32
CA ALA A 228 12.20 -23.16 10.59
C ALA A 228 12.88 -21.79 10.70
N SER A 229 14.12 -21.67 10.17
CA SER A 229 14.85 -20.40 10.16
C SER A 229 14.14 -19.30 9.37
N MET A 230 13.42 -19.65 8.29
CA MET A 230 12.64 -18.67 7.52
C MET A 230 11.43 -18.18 8.31
N LEU A 231 10.77 -19.07 9.07
CA LEU A 231 9.68 -18.68 9.96
C LEU A 231 10.19 -17.77 11.09
N GLU A 232 11.30 -18.10 11.72
CA GLU A 232 11.90 -17.29 12.79
C GLU A 232 12.25 -15.87 12.28
N GLU A 233 12.87 -15.78 11.11
CA GLU A 233 13.18 -14.49 10.47
C GLU A 233 11.91 -13.70 10.17
N HIS A 234 10.87 -14.36 9.63
CA HIS A 234 9.60 -13.72 9.31
C HIS A 234 8.90 -13.20 10.58
N LEU A 235 8.83 -14.01 11.65
CA LEU A 235 8.23 -13.60 12.91
C LEU A 235 8.98 -12.44 13.56
N LYS A 236 10.30 -12.43 13.48
CA LYS A 236 11.12 -11.31 13.95
C LYS A 236 10.82 -10.04 13.17
N LYS A 237 10.73 -10.12 11.83
CA LYS A 237 10.34 -8.98 10.98
C LYS A 237 8.94 -8.46 11.32
N LEU A 238 7.98 -9.36 11.58
CA LEU A 238 6.63 -8.98 12.00
C LEU A 238 6.62 -8.29 13.37
N GLU A 239 7.41 -8.77 14.32
CA GLU A 239 7.54 -8.14 15.64
C GLU A 239 8.17 -6.76 15.53
N GLU A 240 9.25 -6.62 14.77
CA GLU A 240 9.86 -5.32 14.47
C GLU A 240 8.87 -4.37 13.76
N ALA A 241 8.07 -4.87 12.82
CA ALA A 241 7.03 -4.11 12.14
C ALA A 241 5.96 -3.59 13.13
N LYS A 242 5.48 -4.46 14.03
CA LYS A 242 4.52 -4.07 15.10
C LYS A 242 5.08 -2.99 16.04
N LEU A 243 6.38 -3.01 16.29
CA LEU A 243 7.03 -1.96 17.11
C LEU A 243 7.15 -0.62 16.36
N ARG A 244 7.09 -0.64 15.03
CA ARG A 244 7.17 0.56 14.17
C ARG A 244 5.80 1.03 13.67
N ASP A 245 4.73 0.28 13.91
CA ASP A 245 3.37 0.61 13.48
C ASP A 245 3.02 2.06 13.82
N HIS A 246 2.65 2.84 12.79
CA HIS A 246 2.30 4.25 12.95
C HIS A 246 1.08 4.47 13.85
N ASN A 247 0.12 3.53 13.92
CA ASN A 247 -1.01 3.62 14.84
C ASN A 247 -0.56 3.59 16.29
N LYS A 248 0.40 2.71 16.61
CA LYS A 248 0.97 2.59 17.95
C LYS A 248 1.87 3.78 18.27
N LEU A 249 2.92 3.96 17.47
CA LEU A 249 3.91 5.02 17.70
C LEU A 249 3.31 6.41 17.57
N GLY A 250 2.41 6.63 16.60
CA GLY A 250 1.80 7.93 16.39
C GLY A 250 0.95 8.39 17.57
N ARG A 251 0.26 7.45 18.24
CA ARG A 251 -0.51 7.74 19.47
C ARG A 251 0.39 7.89 20.68
N GLU A 252 1.35 6.98 20.89
CA GLU A 252 2.30 7.02 22.01
C GLU A 252 3.16 8.31 22.00
N LEU A 253 3.54 8.78 20.81
CA LEU A 253 4.35 9.99 20.61
C LEU A 253 3.50 11.25 20.40
N GLU A 254 2.18 11.17 20.52
CA GLU A 254 1.24 12.27 20.40
C GLU A 254 1.27 12.99 19.04
N TYR A 255 1.40 12.24 17.94
CA TYR A 255 1.24 12.78 16.59
C TYR A 255 -0.22 12.93 16.20
N PHE A 256 -1.06 11.97 16.56
CA PHE A 256 -2.49 12.01 16.29
C PHE A 256 -3.31 11.19 17.28
N THR A 257 -4.62 11.39 17.27
CA THR A 257 -5.59 10.59 18.00
C THR A 257 -6.87 10.39 17.19
N THR A 258 -7.70 9.46 17.60
CA THR A 258 -9.05 9.24 17.08
C THR A 258 -10.06 9.26 18.20
N VAL A 259 -11.24 9.83 17.97
CA VAL A 259 -12.31 9.98 18.97
C VAL A 259 -13.62 9.51 18.37
N ASP A 260 -14.35 8.64 19.03
CA ASP A 260 -15.54 7.98 18.47
C ASP A 260 -16.62 8.95 18.02
N TYR A 261 -16.88 10.02 18.78
CA TYR A 261 -17.88 11.03 18.41
C TYR A 261 -17.41 12.05 17.37
N VAL A 262 -16.13 12.02 16.96
CA VAL A 262 -15.65 12.69 15.74
C VAL A 262 -15.90 11.79 14.53
N GLY A 263 -15.71 10.51 14.69
CA GLY A 263 -16.01 9.46 13.71
C GLY A 263 -14.78 8.72 13.19
N GLN A 264 -15.03 7.54 12.66
CA GLN A 264 -14.00 6.70 12.07
C GLN A 264 -13.44 7.35 10.79
N GLY A 265 -12.13 7.22 10.56
CA GLY A 265 -11.47 7.80 9.40
C GLY A 265 -11.28 9.31 9.46
N LEU A 266 -11.52 9.94 10.61
CA LEU A 266 -11.36 11.37 10.87
C LEU A 266 -10.34 11.58 12.01
N PRO A 267 -9.05 11.33 11.78
CA PRO A 267 -8.03 11.50 12.79
C PRO A 267 -7.83 12.97 13.15
N ILE A 268 -7.55 13.24 14.42
CA ILE A 268 -7.15 14.55 14.90
C ILE A 268 -5.62 14.58 14.96
N LEU A 269 -4.99 15.43 14.17
CA LEU A 269 -3.56 15.70 14.31
C LEU A 269 -3.32 16.52 15.57
N LEU A 270 -2.56 15.97 16.50
CA LEU A 270 -2.13 16.65 17.71
C LEU A 270 -1.00 17.65 17.39
N PRO A 271 -0.60 18.54 18.30
CA PRO A 271 0.37 19.61 18.01
C PRO A 271 1.65 19.14 17.32
N LYS A 272 2.20 17.98 17.72
CA LYS A 272 3.40 17.40 17.09
C LYS A 272 3.14 16.97 15.64
N GLY A 273 2.06 16.26 15.40
CA GLY A 273 1.68 15.82 14.04
C GLY A 273 1.32 16.99 13.13
N ALA A 274 0.51 17.91 13.63
CA ALA A 274 0.13 19.13 12.91
C ALA A 274 1.37 19.95 12.51
N ARG A 275 2.40 20.00 13.39
CA ARG A 275 3.64 20.71 13.08
C ARG A 275 4.44 20.04 11.97
N VAL A 276 4.55 18.72 11.95
CA VAL A 276 5.24 17.98 10.87
C VAL A 276 4.52 18.22 9.54
N VAL A 277 3.20 18.04 9.51
CA VAL A 277 2.40 18.27 8.31
C VAL A 277 2.54 19.71 7.82
N GLN A 278 2.51 20.71 8.70
CA GLN A 278 2.71 22.11 8.33
C GLN A 278 4.08 22.38 7.69
N LEU A 279 5.14 21.75 8.22
CA LEU A 279 6.50 21.88 7.66
C LEU A 279 6.59 21.24 6.29
N LEU A 280 5.98 20.07 6.11
CA LEU A 280 5.90 19.39 4.81
C LEU A 280 5.13 20.24 3.79
N GLN A 281 3.97 20.76 4.15
CA GLN A 281 3.15 21.60 3.26
C GLN A 281 3.90 22.83 2.78
N ARG A 282 4.49 23.59 3.69
CA ARG A 282 5.28 24.81 3.35
C ARG A 282 6.43 24.47 2.41
N TRP A 283 7.18 23.43 2.72
CA TRP A 283 8.29 23.01 1.88
C TRP A 283 7.85 22.58 0.48
N VAL A 284 6.77 21.80 0.37
CA VAL A 284 6.22 21.37 -0.92
C VAL A 284 5.77 22.57 -1.74
N GLU A 285 5.01 23.50 -1.13
CA GLU A 285 4.53 24.72 -1.79
C GLU A 285 5.71 25.60 -2.28
N ASP A 286 6.73 25.81 -1.45
CA ASP A 286 7.94 26.60 -1.82
C ASP A 286 8.68 25.96 -3.00
N VAL A 287 8.86 24.63 -2.99
CA VAL A 287 9.53 23.92 -4.09
C VAL A 287 8.69 23.98 -5.38
N GLU A 288 7.40 23.73 -5.31
CA GLU A 288 6.49 23.82 -6.46
C GLU A 288 6.49 25.23 -7.07
N GLN A 289 6.42 26.26 -6.23
CA GLN A 289 6.54 27.65 -6.69
C GLN A 289 7.86 27.92 -7.39
N SER A 290 8.98 27.41 -6.87
CA SER A 290 10.30 27.53 -7.49
C SER A 290 10.40 26.87 -8.87
N LYS A 291 9.53 25.87 -9.13
CA LYS A 291 9.40 25.16 -10.42
C LYS A 291 8.38 25.81 -11.36
N GLY A 292 7.86 26.99 -11.00
CA GLY A 292 6.90 27.74 -11.80
C GLY A 292 5.45 27.26 -11.71
N CYS A 293 5.10 26.52 -10.65
CA CYS A 293 3.71 26.17 -10.38
C CYS A 293 2.93 27.37 -9.83
N LEU A 294 1.67 27.47 -10.22
CA LEU A 294 0.74 28.52 -9.83
C LEU A 294 -0.19 27.99 -8.74
N LEU A 295 -0.04 28.51 -7.53
CA LEU A 295 -0.87 28.11 -6.40
C LEU A 295 -2.30 28.57 -6.58
N THR A 296 -3.26 27.68 -6.38
CA THR A 296 -4.70 27.95 -6.32
C THR A 296 -5.26 27.66 -4.95
N LYS A 297 -6.43 28.23 -4.67
CA LYS A 297 -7.25 27.89 -3.49
C LYS A 297 -8.70 27.81 -3.91
N THR A 298 -9.26 26.62 -3.90
CA THR A 298 -10.61 26.35 -4.39
C THR A 298 -11.56 25.90 -3.28
N PRO A 299 -12.89 26.01 -3.44
CA PRO A 299 -13.86 25.62 -2.43
C PRO A 299 -13.81 24.11 -2.09
N LEU A 300 -14.23 23.78 -0.86
CA LEU A 300 -14.29 22.39 -0.38
C LEU A 300 -15.53 21.63 -0.85
N LEU A 301 -16.53 22.33 -1.38
CA LEU A 301 -17.77 21.75 -1.86
C LEU A 301 -18.26 22.45 -3.13
N ALA A 302 -18.99 21.73 -3.95
CA ALA A 302 -19.64 22.25 -5.14
C ALA A 302 -20.99 21.59 -5.37
N LYS A 303 -21.80 22.20 -6.27
CA LYS A 303 -23.03 21.60 -6.75
C LYS A 303 -22.75 20.33 -7.54
N ARG A 304 -23.69 19.37 -7.48
CA ARG A 304 -23.60 18.09 -8.23
C ARG A 304 -23.30 18.28 -9.71
N ASP A 305 -23.74 19.40 -10.32
CA ASP A 305 -23.55 19.64 -11.76
C ASP A 305 -22.08 19.66 -12.16
N LEU A 306 -21.20 20.18 -11.31
CA LEU A 306 -19.74 20.15 -11.54
C LEU A 306 -19.22 18.72 -11.64
N TYR A 307 -19.72 17.84 -10.77
CA TYR A 307 -19.33 16.43 -10.71
C TYR A 307 -19.99 15.57 -11.81
N LYS A 308 -21.18 15.97 -12.31
CA LYS A 308 -21.80 15.39 -13.51
C LYS A 308 -20.96 15.66 -14.75
N ILE A 309 -20.53 16.91 -14.95
CA ILE A 309 -19.65 17.26 -16.08
C ILE A 309 -18.38 16.42 -16.08
N SER A 310 -17.78 16.23 -14.93
CA SER A 310 -16.53 15.45 -14.81
C SER A 310 -16.72 13.92 -14.83
N GLY A 311 -17.97 13.42 -14.81
CA GLY A 311 -18.29 11.98 -14.73
C GLY A 311 -18.18 11.38 -13.33
N HIS A 312 -17.67 12.11 -12.35
CA HIS A 312 -17.50 11.57 -10.99
C HIS A 312 -18.82 11.27 -10.29
N TRP A 313 -19.91 11.98 -10.63
CA TRP A 313 -21.23 11.72 -10.06
C TRP A 313 -21.76 10.34 -10.45
N ASP A 314 -21.48 9.90 -11.67
CA ASP A 314 -21.99 8.63 -12.20
C ASP A 314 -21.11 7.43 -11.79
N HIS A 315 -19.80 7.64 -11.63
CA HIS A 315 -18.83 6.57 -11.36
C HIS A 315 -18.36 6.48 -9.89
N TYR A 316 -18.60 7.50 -9.06
CA TYR A 316 -17.98 7.61 -7.74
C TYR A 316 -18.94 8.12 -6.65
N LEU A 317 -20.24 8.10 -6.87
CA LEU A 317 -21.24 8.67 -5.95
C LEU A 317 -21.15 8.05 -4.54
N ASP A 318 -21.02 6.75 -4.43
CA ASP A 318 -20.92 6.03 -3.14
C ASP A 318 -19.68 6.45 -2.33
N GLY A 319 -18.63 6.88 -3.01
CA GLY A 319 -17.40 7.41 -2.41
C GLY A 319 -17.47 8.90 -2.03
N MET A 320 -18.60 9.58 -2.22
CA MET A 320 -18.76 11.01 -1.96
C MET A 320 -19.60 11.29 -0.72
N PHE A 321 -19.27 12.38 0.01
CA PHE A 321 -20.15 12.94 1.03
C PHE A 321 -21.10 13.95 0.38
N VAL A 322 -22.37 13.60 0.30
CA VAL A 322 -23.41 14.38 -0.36
C VAL A 322 -24.26 15.15 0.66
N LEU A 323 -24.60 16.40 0.33
CA LEU A 323 -25.43 17.31 1.12
C LEU A 323 -26.72 17.59 0.32
N GLY A 324 -27.79 16.93 0.70
CA GLY A 324 -29.09 16.93 0.00
C GLY A 324 -29.42 15.53 -0.53
N ASP A 325 -30.49 15.44 -1.33
CA ASP A 325 -30.86 14.17 -1.96
C ASP A 325 -30.18 14.03 -3.33
N PRO A 326 -29.29 13.03 -3.51
CA PRO A 326 -28.60 12.85 -4.78
C PRO A 326 -29.53 12.45 -5.94
N HIS A 327 -30.74 11.94 -5.65
CA HIS A 327 -31.70 11.45 -6.64
C HIS A 327 -32.79 12.47 -6.95
N ASP A 328 -32.92 13.56 -6.18
CA ASP A 328 -33.90 14.65 -6.43
C ASP A 328 -33.27 15.70 -7.36
N GLU A 329 -33.59 15.60 -8.66
CA GLU A 329 -33.07 16.52 -9.69
C GLU A 329 -33.59 17.94 -9.56
N GLU A 330 -34.74 18.16 -8.89
CA GLU A 330 -35.38 19.49 -8.76
C GLU A 330 -34.78 20.32 -7.62
N LYS A 331 -34.15 19.65 -6.64
CA LYS A 331 -33.52 20.32 -5.49
C LYS A 331 -32.03 20.52 -5.66
N GLU A 332 -31.54 21.60 -5.09
CA GLU A 332 -30.11 21.87 -5.04
C GLU A 332 -29.40 20.82 -4.16
N CYS A 333 -28.35 20.22 -4.72
CA CYS A 333 -27.56 19.20 -4.06
C CYS A 333 -26.08 19.54 -4.19
N PHE A 334 -25.35 19.46 -3.09
CA PHE A 334 -23.90 19.69 -3.02
C PHE A 334 -23.18 18.42 -2.63
N ALA A 335 -21.88 18.37 -2.90
CA ALA A 335 -21.02 17.34 -2.35
C ALA A 335 -19.67 17.93 -1.90
N LEU A 336 -19.10 17.36 -0.84
CA LEU A 336 -17.72 17.63 -0.47
C LEU A 336 -16.79 17.04 -1.55
N ARG A 337 -15.75 17.77 -1.91
CA ARG A 337 -14.88 17.40 -3.02
C ARG A 337 -14.04 16.16 -2.74
N PRO A 338 -14.10 15.10 -3.55
CA PRO A 338 -13.20 13.96 -3.48
C PRO A 338 -11.89 14.17 -4.28
N MET A 339 -11.82 15.23 -5.12
CA MET A 339 -10.68 15.65 -5.94
C MET A 339 -10.77 17.16 -6.26
N THR A 340 -9.68 17.74 -6.76
CA THR A 340 -9.58 19.19 -7.04
C THR A 340 -9.70 19.51 -8.53
N CYS A 341 -9.54 18.55 -9.43
CA CYS A 341 -9.49 18.77 -10.89
C CYS A 341 -10.63 19.63 -11.44
N PRO A 342 -11.95 19.38 -11.16
CA PRO A 342 -13.01 20.16 -11.76
C PRO A 342 -12.96 21.64 -11.38
N PHE A 343 -12.45 21.96 -10.18
CA PHE A 343 -12.29 23.34 -9.72
C PHE A 343 -11.13 24.06 -10.44
N GLN A 344 -9.99 23.40 -10.63
CA GLN A 344 -8.87 24.00 -11.34
C GLN A 344 -9.16 24.18 -12.84
N TYR A 345 -10.05 23.37 -13.42
CA TYR A 345 -10.54 23.61 -14.77
C TYR A 345 -11.34 24.93 -14.88
N GLN A 346 -12.10 25.30 -13.84
CA GLN A 346 -12.75 26.60 -13.80
C GLN A 346 -11.76 27.76 -13.70
N VAL A 347 -10.60 27.55 -13.05
CA VAL A 347 -9.50 28.53 -13.06
C VAL A 347 -8.93 28.71 -14.48
N TYR A 348 -8.76 27.63 -15.23
CA TYR A 348 -8.37 27.70 -16.64
C TYR A 348 -9.38 28.43 -17.50
N LEU A 349 -10.67 28.11 -17.35
CA LEU A 349 -11.78 28.64 -18.13
C LEU A 349 -12.12 30.10 -17.80
N ASN A 350 -11.55 30.69 -16.72
CA ASN A 350 -11.82 32.08 -16.31
C ASN A 350 -11.52 33.11 -17.42
N LYS A 351 -10.65 32.80 -18.37
CA LYS A 351 -10.38 33.61 -19.56
C LYS A 351 -9.97 32.73 -20.75
N GLN A 352 -10.11 33.29 -21.96
CA GLN A 352 -9.60 32.64 -23.17
C GLN A 352 -8.08 32.44 -23.07
N ARG A 353 -7.58 31.26 -23.45
CA ARG A 353 -6.18 30.89 -23.44
C ARG A 353 -5.60 30.77 -24.83
N SER A 354 -4.31 31.01 -24.97
CA SER A 354 -3.53 30.79 -26.19
C SER A 354 -2.39 29.79 -25.93
N TYR A 355 -1.78 29.32 -27.01
CA TYR A 355 -0.61 28.43 -26.93
C TYR A 355 0.56 29.05 -26.10
N ARG A 356 0.61 30.37 -25.92
CA ARG A 356 1.62 31.06 -25.11
C ARG A 356 1.38 30.96 -23.61
N ASP A 357 0.13 30.68 -23.20
CA ASP A 357 -0.24 30.49 -21.80
C ASP A 357 0.08 29.08 -21.30
N LEU A 358 0.52 28.17 -22.21
CA LEU A 358 0.78 26.76 -21.91
C LEU A 358 2.28 26.42 -21.95
N PRO A 359 2.80 25.59 -21.05
CA PRO A 359 2.07 24.82 -20.04
C PRO A 359 1.60 25.70 -18.87
N MET A 360 0.37 25.48 -18.40
CA MET A 360 -0.15 26.07 -17.17
C MET A 360 -0.10 25.03 -16.06
N ARG A 361 0.78 25.23 -15.10
CA ARG A 361 1.02 24.30 -13.98
C ARG A 361 0.26 24.79 -12.75
N LEU A 362 -0.99 24.33 -12.58
CA LEU A 362 -1.79 24.66 -11.40
C LEU A 362 -1.48 23.68 -10.27
N THR A 363 -1.40 24.18 -9.03
CA THR A 363 -1.16 23.37 -7.83
C THR A 363 -2.02 23.84 -6.67
N GLU A 364 -2.32 22.93 -5.74
CA GLU A 364 -3.07 23.23 -4.53
C GLU A 364 -2.71 22.24 -3.42
N THR A 365 -2.48 22.75 -2.21
CA THR A 365 -2.57 21.95 -0.98
C THR A 365 -4.06 21.81 -0.66
N SER A 366 -4.63 20.69 -1.09
CA SER A 366 -6.08 20.45 -1.12
C SER A 366 -6.54 19.56 0.01
N THR A 367 -7.58 19.98 0.74
CA THR A 367 -8.34 19.08 1.63
C THR A 367 -9.42 18.38 0.83
N LEU A 368 -9.43 17.05 0.88
CA LEU A 368 -10.35 16.17 0.15
C LEU A 368 -11.12 15.27 1.12
N PHE A 369 -12.27 14.79 0.66
CA PHE A 369 -13.18 13.96 1.44
C PHE A 369 -13.61 12.75 0.62
N ARG A 370 -13.44 11.54 1.19
CA ARG A 370 -13.87 10.28 0.57
C ARG A 370 -14.63 9.44 1.58
N ASN A 371 -15.82 8.98 1.22
CA ASN A 371 -16.64 8.13 2.06
C ASN A 371 -16.14 6.68 2.03
N GLU A 372 -14.94 6.47 2.60
CA GLU A 372 -14.31 5.17 2.67
C GLU A 372 -15.12 4.19 3.53
N ALA A 373 -15.22 2.93 3.11
CA ALA A 373 -15.87 1.88 3.88
C ALA A 373 -15.08 1.59 5.18
N SER A 374 -15.80 1.14 6.22
CA SER A 374 -15.21 0.93 7.54
C SER A 374 -14.03 -0.07 7.55
N GLY A 375 -14.09 -1.11 6.71
CA GLY A 375 -13.04 -2.12 6.59
C GLY A 375 -11.79 -1.69 5.85
N GLU A 376 -11.85 -0.56 5.12
CA GLU A 376 -10.73 -0.05 4.34
C GLU A 376 -9.88 0.98 5.10
N MET A 377 -10.45 1.59 6.13
CA MET A 377 -9.77 2.63 6.91
C MET A 377 -8.61 2.07 7.72
N HIS A 378 -7.45 2.75 7.67
CA HIS A 378 -6.24 2.31 8.36
C HIS A 378 -5.43 3.51 8.88
N GLY A 379 -5.59 3.84 10.16
CA GLY A 379 -4.81 4.89 10.84
C GLY A 379 -4.80 6.21 10.07
N LEU A 380 -3.61 6.70 9.71
CA LEU A 380 -3.41 7.86 8.84
C LEU A 380 -3.22 7.48 7.36
N ILE A 381 -3.09 6.19 7.04
CA ILE A 381 -2.82 5.73 5.67
C ILE A 381 -4.07 5.84 4.79
N ARG A 382 -5.25 5.47 5.31
CA ARG A 382 -6.53 5.58 4.60
C ARG A 382 -7.60 6.18 5.50
N VAL A 383 -8.01 7.38 5.18
CA VAL A 383 -8.87 8.24 6.00
C VAL A 383 -9.98 8.86 5.16
N ARG A 384 -11.03 9.36 5.81
CA ARG A 384 -12.17 10.00 5.14
C ARG A 384 -11.95 11.48 4.81
N GLN A 385 -11.09 12.16 5.56
CA GLN A 385 -10.62 13.52 5.29
C GLN A 385 -9.10 13.52 5.28
N PHE A 386 -8.50 14.08 4.24
CA PHE A 386 -7.05 14.15 4.09
C PHE A 386 -6.64 15.40 3.33
N THR A 387 -5.37 15.77 3.46
CA THR A 387 -4.75 16.87 2.73
C THR A 387 -3.71 16.32 1.76
N ILE A 388 -3.75 16.78 0.51
CA ILE A 388 -2.90 16.28 -0.56
C ILE A 388 -2.21 17.41 -1.31
N SER A 389 -0.97 17.20 -1.73
CA SER A 389 -0.28 18.07 -2.70
C SER A 389 -0.70 17.67 -4.11
N GLU A 390 -1.72 18.33 -4.65
CA GLU A 390 -2.33 17.98 -5.92
C GLU A 390 -2.12 19.11 -6.95
N GLY A 391 -1.99 18.75 -8.21
CA GLY A 391 -1.89 19.74 -9.28
C GLY A 391 -2.30 19.19 -10.63
N HIS A 392 -2.71 20.11 -11.51
CA HIS A 392 -3.14 19.83 -12.87
C HIS A 392 -2.34 20.70 -13.83
N TYR A 393 -1.53 20.04 -14.66
CA TYR A 393 -0.75 20.71 -15.69
C TYR A 393 -1.54 20.65 -17.00
N ILE A 394 -1.97 21.81 -17.47
CA ILE A 394 -2.72 21.96 -18.71
C ILE A 394 -1.72 22.39 -19.78
N LEU A 395 -1.61 21.59 -20.84
CA LEU A 395 -0.48 21.67 -21.77
C LEU A 395 -0.87 21.32 -23.21
N ARG A 396 0.00 21.68 -24.16
CA ARG A 396 -0.11 21.23 -25.55
C ARG A 396 0.47 19.80 -25.69
N PRO A 397 0.01 19.02 -26.68
CA PRO A 397 0.55 17.68 -26.94
C PRO A 397 2.08 17.62 -27.05
N ASP A 398 2.70 18.61 -27.69
CA ASP A 398 4.16 18.72 -27.85
C ASP A 398 4.95 18.97 -26.56
N GLN A 399 4.27 19.25 -25.45
CA GLN A 399 4.87 19.50 -24.14
C GLN A 399 4.74 18.30 -23.20
N LEU A 400 3.97 17.27 -23.58
CA LEU A 400 3.55 16.19 -22.68
C LEU A 400 4.74 15.44 -22.07
N GLU A 401 5.68 14.99 -22.88
CA GLU A 401 6.84 14.21 -22.41
C GLU A 401 7.68 15.02 -21.40
N GLN A 402 8.02 16.26 -21.74
CA GLN A 402 8.82 17.12 -20.87
C GLN A 402 8.13 17.41 -19.54
N GLU A 403 6.83 17.70 -19.56
CA GLU A 403 6.07 18.01 -18.35
C GLU A 403 5.86 16.75 -17.49
N PHE A 404 5.63 15.59 -18.11
CA PHE A 404 5.53 14.31 -17.41
C PHE A 404 6.85 13.95 -16.71
N LYS A 405 7.97 14.10 -17.42
CA LYS A 405 9.31 13.94 -16.85
C LYS A 405 9.53 14.85 -15.64
N GLY A 406 9.16 16.13 -15.76
CA GLY A 406 9.25 17.09 -14.65
C GLY A 406 8.39 16.69 -13.43
N CYS A 407 7.20 16.15 -13.65
CA CYS A 407 6.34 15.61 -12.57
C CYS A 407 7.00 14.42 -11.88
N LEU A 408 7.56 13.48 -12.64
CA LEU A 408 8.21 12.29 -12.10
C LEU A 408 9.49 12.65 -11.32
N GLU A 409 10.33 13.52 -11.85
CA GLU A 409 11.52 14.01 -11.15
C GLU A 409 11.17 14.73 -9.85
N LEU A 410 10.10 15.54 -9.86
CA LEU A 410 9.62 16.24 -8.68
C LEU A 410 9.12 15.26 -7.61
N ALA A 411 8.33 14.25 -7.99
CA ALA A 411 7.86 13.21 -7.08
C ALA A 411 9.03 12.41 -6.47
N LYS A 412 9.99 12.00 -7.29
CA LYS A 412 11.20 11.30 -6.82
C LYS A 412 12.00 12.17 -5.84
N TYR A 413 12.17 13.46 -6.13
CA TYR A 413 12.87 14.41 -5.25
C TYR A 413 12.19 14.52 -3.87
N PHE A 414 10.86 14.63 -3.83
CA PHE A 414 10.13 14.72 -2.57
C PHE A 414 10.23 13.43 -1.77
N LEU A 415 9.98 12.28 -2.41
CA LEU A 415 10.05 10.97 -1.77
C LEU A 415 11.47 10.64 -1.27
N ASP A 416 12.49 11.01 -2.03
CA ASP A 416 13.88 10.85 -1.60
C ASP A 416 14.19 11.73 -0.38
N THR A 417 13.83 13.00 -0.43
CA THR A 417 14.11 13.95 0.68
C THR A 417 13.46 13.53 1.99
N VAL A 418 12.24 12.95 1.94
CA VAL A 418 11.58 12.41 3.15
C VAL A 418 11.99 10.97 3.48
N GLY A 419 12.93 10.37 2.72
CA GLY A 419 13.51 9.06 2.99
C GLY A 419 12.61 7.87 2.64
N LEU A 420 11.62 8.04 1.76
CA LEU A 420 10.68 6.99 1.38
C LEU A 420 10.99 6.34 0.02
N LEU A 421 11.75 6.98 -0.87
CA LEU A 421 11.96 6.53 -2.25
C LEU A 421 12.57 5.12 -2.37
N GLU A 422 13.47 4.74 -1.46
CA GLU A 422 14.13 3.43 -1.47
C GLU A 422 13.17 2.23 -1.41
N ASN A 423 11.96 2.43 -0.82
CA ASN A 423 10.94 1.39 -0.69
C ASN A 423 9.79 1.58 -1.68
N CYS A 424 10.02 2.36 -2.74
CA CYS A 424 9.03 2.59 -3.78
C CYS A 424 9.27 1.70 -4.99
N THR A 425 8.17 1.24 -5.59
CA THR A 425 8.09 0.59 -6.90
C THR A 425 7.19 1.41 -7.81
N PHE A 426 7.30 1.20 -9.12
CA PHE A 426 6.50 1.93 -10.10
C PHE A 426 5.55 0.97 -10.78
N ARG A 427 4.28 1.38 -10.94
CA ARG A 427 3.25 0.58 -11.60
C ARG A 427 2.57 1.38 -12.70
N PHE A 428 2.65 0.87 -13.93
CA PHE A 428 1.91 1.40 -15.05
C PHE A 428 0.51 0.79 -15.05
N SER A 429 -0.46 1.53 -14.53
CA SER A 429 -1.85 1.11 -14.39
C SER A 429 -2.59 1.38 -15.69
N GLN A 430 -3.06 0.31 -16.33
CA GLN A 430 -3.72 0.29 -17.62
C GLN A 430 -5.21 -0.05 -17.49
N TRP A 431 -5.99 0.26 -18.52
CA TRP A 431 -7.38 -0.12 -18.60
C TRP A 431 -7.55 -1.61 -18.94
N ASP A 432 -8.75 -2.16 -18.67
CA ASP A 432 -9.16 -3.45 -19.19
C ASP A 432 -9.92 -3.23 -20.51
N PRO A 433 -9.44 -3.73 -21.67
CA PRO A 433 -10.12 -3.59 -22.95
C PRO A 433 -11.53 -4.18 -22.99
N GLU A 434 -11.84 -5.15 -22.12
CA GLU A 434 -13.17 -5.74 -22.04
C GLU A 434 -14.18 -4.81 -21.35
N ASN A 435 -13.73 -3.90 -20.49
CA ASN A 435 -14.54 -2.90 -19.77
C ASN A 435 -15.90 -3.45 -19.26
N LYS A 436 -15.88 -4.64 -18.69
CA LYS A 436 -17.09 -5.41 -18.29
C LYS A 436 -18.06 -4.64 -17.39
N ASN A 437 -17.53 -3.70 -16.60
CA ASN A 437 -18.29 -2.94 -15.60
C ASN A 437 -18.58 -1.50 -16.06
N ASN A 438 -18.36 -1.15 -17.32
CA ASN A 438 -18.44 0.23 -17.82
C ASN A 438 -17.65 1.24 -16.95
N LYS A 439 -16.52 0.80 -16.42
CA LYS A 439 -15.66 1.61 -15.54
C LYS A 439 -14.97 2.75 -16.29
N TYR A 440 -14.66 2.53 -17.57
CA TYR A 440 -13.82 3.40 -18.38
C TYR A 440 -14.63 4.22 -19.37
N GLU A 441 -14.36 5.50 -19.45
CA GLU A 441 -14.96 6.42 -20.39
C GLU A 441 -14.07 6.61 -21.63
N GLY A 442 -14.64 7.16 -22.72
CA GLY A 442 -13.95 7.35 -23.99
C GLY A 442 -14.01 6.15 -24.92
N THR A 443 -13.28 6.23 -26.05
CA THR A 443 -13.23 5.17 -27.05
C THR A 443 -12.00 4.29 -26.87
N LYS A 444 -12.05 3.08 -27.43
CA LYS A 444 -10.90 2.15 -27.43
C LYS A 444 -9.65 2.79 -28.04
N GLU A 445 -9.81 3.53 -29.12
CA GLU A 445 -8.73 4.21 -29.82
C GLU A 445 -8.05 5.27 -28.94
N GLN A 446 -8.84 6.05 -28.17
CA GLN A 446 -8.30 7.03 -27.21
C GLN A 446 -7.49 6.36 -26.10
N TRP A 447 -7.94 5.22 -25.60
CA TRP A 447 -7.22 4.44 -24.59
C TRP A 447 -5.92 3.84 -25.14
N GLU A 448 -5.97 3.23 -26.33
CA GLU A 448 -4.78 2.68 -26.97
C GLU A 448 -3.74 3.77 -27.26
N GLU A 449 -4.16 4.94 -27.74
CA GLU A 449 -3.29 6.08 -27.98
C GLU A 449 -2.66 6.60 -26.66
N SER A 450 -3.48 6.86 -25.62
CA SER A 450 -2.99 7.41 -24.36
C SER A 450 -2.03 6.45 -23.64
N GLN A 451 -2.30 5.15 -23.68
CA GLN A 451 -1.41 4.13 -23.11
C GLN A 451 -0.11 3.99 -23.90
N ALA A 452 -0.17 4.04 -25.24
CA ALA A 452 1.02 4.00 -26.08
C ALA A 452 1.92 5.20 -25.82
N VAL A 453 1.35 6.40 -25.70
CA VAL A 453 2.10 7.63 -25.35
C VAL A 453 2.74 7.49 -23.99
N MET A 454 2.01 7.08 -22.96
CA MET A 454 2.57 6.90 -21.62
C MET A 454 3.67 5.83 -21.61
N LYS A 455 3.45 4.70 -22.29
CA LYS A 455 4.47 3.64 -22.41
C LYS A 455 5.76 4.19 -23.03
N THR A 456 5.66 4.91 -24.13
CA THR A 456 6.82 5.51 -24.80
C THR A 456 7.56 6.44 -23.84
N ILE A 457 6.86 7.32 -23.11
CA ILE A 457 7.48 8.23 -22.13
C ILE A 457 8.20 7.45 -21.03
N LEU A 458 7.58 6.39 -20.48
CA LEU A 458 8.17 5.58 -19.40
C LEU A 458 9.41 4.82 -19.88
N ASP A 459 9.37 4.27 -21.10
CA ASP A 459 10.49 3.56 -21.71
C ASP A 459 11.65 4.53 -22.02
N ASP A 460 11.37 5.72 -22.56
CA ASP A 460 12.37 6.76 -22.86
C ASP A 460 13.03 7.34 -21.58
N LEU A 461 12.31 7.31 -20.46
CA LEU A 461 12.83 7.71 -19.15
C LEU A 461 13.51 6.58 -18.37
N ASP A 462 13.62 5.39 -18.95
CA ASP A 462 14.20 4.18 -18.33
C ASP A 462 13.59 3.91 -16.95
N VAL A 463 12.25 3.96 -16.85
CA VAL A 463 11.52 3.65 -15.63
C VAL A 463 11.29 2.15 -15.56
N ASP A 464 11.82 1.51 -14.52
CA ASP A 464 11.52 0.12 -14.20
C ASP A 464 10.13 0.03 -13.56
N TYR A 465 9.15 -0.50 -14.30
CA TYR A 465 7.75 -0.55 -13.87
C TYR A 465 7.09 -1.93 -14.09
N GLU A 466 6.14 -2.24 -13.23
CA GLU A 466 5.21 -3.35 -13.43
C GLU A 466 3.93 -2.86 -14.11
N VAL A 467 3.26 -3.72 -14.88
CA VAL A 467 1.96 -3.41 -15.51
C VAL A 467 0.81 -3.93 -14.66
N GLY A 468 -0.12 -3.04 -14.31
CA GLY A 468 -1.38 -3.37 -13.64
C GLY A 468 -2.56 -3.19 -14.60
N ILE A 469 -3.24 -4.28 -14.98
CA ILE A 469 -4.45 -4.23 -15.82
C ILE A 469 -5.68 -3.99 -14.95
N ASP A 470 -6.66 -3.24 -15.46
CA ASP A 470 -7.88 -2.79 -14.77
C ASP A 470 -7.61 -1.86 -13.56
N GLU A 471 -6.43 -1.26 -13.52
CA GLU A 471 -6.04 -0.35 -12.43
C GLU A 471 -6.06 1.13 -12.83
N ALA A 472 -6.28 1.45 -14.11
CA ALA A 472 -6.35 2.84 -14.59
C ALA A 472 -7.50 3.64 -13.95
N ALA A 473 -7.39 4.98 -13.99
CA ALA A 473 -8.53 5.86 -13.70
C ALA A 473 -9.56 5.75 -14.84
N PHE A 474 -10.83 6.12 -14.57
CA PHE A 474 -11.87 6.01 -15.58
C PHE A 474 -11.64 6.92 -16.81
N TYR A 475 -10.77 7.91 -16.71
CA TYR A 475 -10.46 8.92 -17.72
C TYR A 475 -9.04 8.84 -18.31
N GLY A 476 -8.21 7.92 -17.88
CA GLY A 476 -6.86 7.79 -18.45
C GLY A 476 -5.90 6.86 -17.70
N PRO A 477 -4.81 6.47 -18.35
CA PRO A 477 -3.76 5.65 -17.77
C PRO A 477 -2.97 6.43 -16.71
N LYS A 478 -2.32 5.70 -15.79
CA LYS A 478 -1.56 6.33 -14.71
C LYS A 478 -0.27 5.58 -14.38
N LEU A 479 0.73 6.35 -13.95
CA LEU A 479 1.89 5.84 -13.25
C LEU A 479 1.65 6.00 -11.74
N ASP A 480 1.52 4.87 -11.05
CA ASP A 480 1.42 4.82 -9.61
C ASP A 480 2.80 4.53 -9.00
N ILE A 481 3.26 5.38 -8.08
CA ILE A 481 4.40 5.10 -7.24
C ILE A 481 3.87 4.41 -5.99
N GLN A 482 4.21 3.13 -5.84
CA GLN A 482 3.78 2.29 -4.73
C GLN A 482 4.84 2.35 -3.63
N TYR A 483 4.43 2.47 -2.39
CA TYR A 483 5.31 2.39 -1.23
C TYR A 483 5.03 1.12 -0.43
N LYS A 484 6.08 0.36 -0.15
CA LYS A 484 6.01 -0.84 0.65
C LYS A 484 6.21 -0.50 2.13
N ASN A 485 5.15 -0.64 2.92
CA ASN A 485 5.16 -0.33 4.34
C ASN A 485 5.94 -1.38 5.17
N VAL A 486 6.06 -1.16 6.49
CA VAL A 486 6.81 -2.06 7.39
C VAL A 486 6.24 -3.48 7.47
N PHE A 487 4.97 -3.68 7.13
CA PHE A 487 4.32 -4.98 7.05
C PHE A 487 4.47 -5.64 5.67
N GLY A 488 5.13 -4.98 4.72
CA GLY A 488 5.32 -5.45 3.36
C GLY A 488 4.12 -5.23 2.43
N LYS A 489 3.07 -4.53 2.88
CA LYS A 489 1.94 -4.15 2.04
C LYS A 489 2.31 -2.94 1.18
N GLU A 490 1.94 -2.99 -0.09
CA GLU A 490 2.08 -1.87 -1.03
C GLU A 490 0.82 -1.02 -1.06
N ASP A 491 1.00 0.29 -0.96
CA ASP A 491 -0.06 1.28 -1.13
C ASP A 491 0.46 2.41 -2.04
N THR A 492 -0.40 2.93 -2.91
CA THR A 492 -0.04 4.07 -3.76
C THR A 492 0.20 5.33 -2.92
N ILE A 493 1.39 5.92 -3.05
CA ILE A 493 1.75 7.17 -2.35
C ILE A 493 1.65 8.38 -3.27
N VAL A 494 2.08 8.26 -4.53
CA VAL A 494 2.04 9.32 -5.55
C VAL A 494 1.46 8.73 -6.83
N THR A 495 0.68 9.53 -7.56
CA THR A 495 0.13 9.18 -8.87
C THR A 495 0.37 10.31 -9.87
N ILE A 496 0.72 9.94 -11.10
CA ILE A 496 0.81 10.83 -12.26
C ILE A 496 -0.03 10.24 -13.39
N GLN A 497 -1.03 10.99 -13.88
CA GLN A 497 -2.02 10.50 -14.85
C GLN A 497 -2.02 11.39 -16.09
N ILE A 498 -2.22 10.78 -17.25
CA ILE A 498 -2.45 11.51 -18.50
C ILE A 498 -3.95 11.46 -18.80
N ASP A 499 -4.55 12.62 -19.01
CA ASP A 499 -5.97 12.79 -19.31
C ASP A 499 -6.13 13.51 -20.64
N MET A 500 -6.76 12.85 -21.59
CA MET A 500 -7.09 13.36 -22.93
C MET A 500 -8.59 13.57 -23.12
N LEU A 501 -9.42 13.33 -22.10
CA LEU A 501 -10.88 13.30 -22.19
C LEU A 501 -11.55 14.49 -21.48
N LEU A 502 -11.15 14.84 -20.28
CA LEU A 502 -11.87 15.83 -19.47
C LEU A 502 -11.76 17.26 -20.03
N ALA A 503 -10.72 17.58 -20.78
CA ALA A 503 -10.61 18.88 -21.45
C ALA A 503 -11.81 19.14 -22.38
N GLU A 504 -12.21 18.15 -23.16
CA GLU A 504 -13.37 18.23 -24.05
C GLU A 504 -14.69 18.38 -23.28
N LYS A 505 -14.91 17.54 -22.26
CA LYS A 505 -16.12 17.59 -21.41
C LYS A 505 -16.34 18.94 -20.77
N PHE A 506 -15.28 19.61 -20.34
CA PHE A 506 -15.31 20.93 -19.74
C PHE A 506 -15.30 22.06 -20.78
N GLY A 507 -15.21 21.76 -22.08
CA GLY A 507 -15.08 22.77 -23.13
C GLY A 507 -13.80 23.59 -23.05
N MET A 508 -12.73 22.99 -22.53
CA MET A 508 -11.41 23.63 -22.44
C MET A 508 -10.75 23.63 -23.83
N TYR A 509 -10.26 24.77 -24.27
CA TYR A 509 -9.47 24.89 -25.49
C TYR A 509 -8.46 26.01 -25.38
N TYR A 510 -7.44 26.01 -26.20
CA TYR A 510 -6.52 27.12 -26.43
C TYR A 510 -6.52 27.52 -27.90
N ILE A 511 -6.16 28.77 -28.18
CA ILE A 511 -5.93 29.23 -29.55
C ILE A 511 -4.48 28.97 -29.90
N ASP A 512 -4.26 28.12 -30.91
CA ASP A 512 -2.92 27.78 -31.40
C ASP A 512 -2.36 28.85 -32.33
N LYS A 513 -1.10 28.66 -32.77
CA LYS A 513 -0.37 29.55 -33.65
C LYS A 513 -1.08 29.80 -34.98
N ASP A 514 -1.84 28.85 -35.47
CA ASP A 514 -2.65 28.91 -36.67
C ASP A 514 -4.00 29.62 -36.50
N GLY A 515 -4.31 30.10 -35.28
CA GLY A 515 -5.58 30.72 -34.94
C GLY A 515 -6.72 29.74 -34.68
N GLN A 516 -6.49 28.43 -34.75
CA GLN A 516 -7.50 27.41 -34.52
C GLN A 516 -7.62 27.07 -33.03
N LYS A 517 -8.84 26.61 -32.64
CA LYS A 517 -9.10 26.06 -31.32
C LYS A 517 -8.54 24.62 -31.27
N LYS A 518 -7.74 24.33 -30.27
CA LYS A 518 -7.22 22.97 -29.99
C LYS A 518 -7.48 22.56 -28.55
N LEU A 519 -7.71 21.29 -28.30
CA LEU A 519 -7.88 20.72 -26.97
C LEU A 519 -6.51 20.58 -26.31
N PRO A 520 -6.34 21.03 -25.06
CA PRO A 520 -5.13 20.76 -24.29
C PRO A 520 -5.17 19.32 -23.75
N TYR A 521 -4.00 18.77 -23.47
CA TYR A 521 -3.84 17.59 -22.62
C TYR A 521 -3.71 18.03 -21.16
N ILE A 522 -4.02 17.12 -20.23
CA ILE A 522 -3.95 17.39 -18.80
C ILE A 522 -3.09 16.32 -18.14
N ILE A 523 -2.14 16.72 -17.32
CA ILE A 523 -1.46 15.82 -16.39
C ILE A 523 -2.04 16.07 -15.00
N HIS A 524 -2.69 15.06 -14.41
CA HIS A 524 -3.01 15.04 -13.00
C HIS A 524 -1.80 14.50 -12.26
N ARG A 525 -1.34 15.22 -11.26
CA ARG A 525 -0.19 14.78 -10.51
C ARG A 525 -0.32 15.08 -9.02
N THR A 526 0.33 14.30 -8.20
CA THR A 526 0.66 14.64 -6.82
C THR A 526 2.17 14.77 -6.68
N SER A 527 2.64 15.67 -5.82
CA SER A 527 4.07 15.85 -5.58
C SER A 527 4.59 14.91 -4.49
N LEU A 528 4.04 15.05 -3.28
CA LEU A 528 4.35 14.20 -2.12
C LEU A 528 3.18 13.26 -1.78
N GLY A 529 2.03 13.44 -2.43
CA GLY A 529 0.81 12.71 -2.15
C GLY A 529 0.05 13.26 -0.93
N CYS A 530 -0.62 12.36 -0.21
CA CYS A 530 -1.40 12.70 0.98
C CYS A 530 -0.46 12.89 2.18
N PHE A 531 -0.53 14.05 2.85
CA PHE A 531 0.36 14.39 3.96
C PHE A 531 0.14 13.49 5.19
N GLU A 532 -1.08 13.09 5.49
CA GLU A 532 -1.40 12.17 6.58
C GLU A 532 -0.76 10.79 6.32
N ARG A 533 -0.88 10.27 5.10
CA ARG A 533 -0.26 9.00 4.68
C ARG A 533 1.26 9.09 4.69
N THR A 534 1.82 10.17 4.21
CA THR A 534 3.28 10.42 4.25
C THR A 534 3.78 10.47 5.69
N LEU A 535 3.06 11.15 6.60
CA LEU A 535 3.39 11.17 8.03
C LEU A 535 3.37 9.75 8.63
N ALA A 536 2.36 8.93 8.30
CA ALA A 536 2.31 7.54 8.75
C ALA A 536 3.55 6.76 8.33
N TYR A 537 3.91 6.82 7.05
CA TYR A 537 5.08 6.10 6.53
C TYR A 537 6.40 6.63 7.10
N MET A 538 6.49 7.93 7.38
CA MET A 538 7.67 8.50 8.06
C MET A 538 7.77 8.02 9.51
N ILE A 539 6.65 7.94 10.24
CA ILE A 539 6.63 7.38 11.61
C ILE A 539 7.15 5.94 11.57
N GLU A 540 6.71 5.13 10.63
CA GLU A 540 7.15 3.74 10.45
C GLU A 540 8.62 3.65 10.03
N ARG A 541 9.03 4.40 9.02
CA ARG A 541 10.40 4.39 8.47
C ARG A 541 11.43 4.77 9.52
N PHE A 542 11.17 5.83 10.26
CA PHE A 542 12.10 6.39 11.24
C PHE A 542 11.82 5.91 12.67
N ALA A 543 10.89 4.96 12.87
CA ALA A 543 10.46 4.47 14.19
C ALA A 543 10.12 5.64 15.16
N GLY A 544 9.45 6.67 14.63
CA GLY A 544 9.04 7.87 15.36
C GLY A 544 10.13 8.94 15.55
N VAL A 545 11.36 8.71 15.12
CA VAL A 545 12.46 9.72 15.17
C VAL A 545 12.46 10.47 13.85
N MET A 546 11.79 11.61 13.79
CA MET A 546 11.76 12.41 12.57
C MET A 546 13.14 12.97 12.22
N PRO A 547 13.47 13.14 10.92
CA PRO A 547 14.61 13.92 10.48
C PRO A 547 14.62 15.31 11.16
N LEU A 548 15.78 15.84 11.47
CA LEU A 548 15.91 17.05 12.30
C LEU A 548 15.07 18.22 11.76
N TRP A 549 15.07 18.45 10.44
CA TRP A 549 14.34 19.55 9.83
C TRP A 549 12.80 19.43 9.98
N LEU A 550 12.27 18.21 10.16
CA LEU A 550 10.85 17.92 10.38
C LEU A 550 10.49 17.68 11.84
N ALA A 551 11.45 17.42 12.72
CA ALA A 551 11.16 17.10 14.12
C ALA A 551 10.34 18.23 14.79
N PRO A 552 9.20 17.91 15.43
CA PRO A 552 8.37 18.92 16.11
C PRO A 552 9.14 19.69 17.18
N GLU A 553 9.97 18.99 17.92
CA GLU A 553 11.00 19.49 18.83
C GLU A 553 12.33 18.92 18.36
N GLN A 554 13.29 19.80 18.07
CA GLN A 554 14.58 19.43 17.50
C GLN A 554 15.64 19.19 18.57
N ILE A 555 15.62 20.02 19.59
CA ILE A 555 16.65 20.09 20.61
C ILE A 555 16.00 20.30 21.98
N ARG A 556 16.38 19.47 22.95
CA ARG A 556 16.01 19.68 24.36
C ARG A 556 17.25 19.91 25.20
N LEU A 557 17.28 21.02 25.92
CA LEU A 557 18.35 21.33 26.87
C LEU A 557 17.95 20.82 28.26
N LEU A 558 18.87 20.14 28.91
CA LEU A 558 18.69 19.53 30.22
C LEU A 558 19.70 20.13 31.21
N PRO A 559 19.38 21.24 31.87
CA PRO A 559 20.21 21.75 32.98
C PRO A 559 20.22 20.74 34.15
N ILE A 560 21.42 20.46 34.67
CA ILE A 560 21.62 19.49 35.75
C ILE A 560 21.05 20.01 37.06
N LYS A 561 21.20 21.33 37.30
CA LYS A 561 20.73 21.99 38.49
C LYS A 561 20.21 23.42 38.19
N GLU A 562 19.51 24.04 39.13
CA GLU A 562 18.87 25.34 38.93
C GLU A 562 19.88 26.42 38.47
N GLY A 563 21.10 26.46 39.00
CA GLY A 563 22.13 27.42 38.58
C GLY A 563 22.60 27.30 37.13
N ASN A 564 22.25 26.21 36.42
CA ASN A 564 22.57 26.02 34.99
C ASN A 564 21.42 26.44 34.07
N VAL A 565 20.24 26.79 34.59
CA VAL A 565 19.03 27.08 33.78
C VAL A 565 19.23 28.35 32.97
N GLU A 566 19.78 29.42 33.53
CA GLU A 566 19.97 30.67 32.79
C GLU A 566 20.92 30.50 31.59
N TYR A 567 22.01 29.76 31.77
CA TYR A 567 22.93 29.43 30.65
C TYR A 567 22.25 28.57 29.59
N ALA A 568 21.49 27.54 30.00
CA ALA A 568 20.72 26.72 29.07
C ALA A 568 19.68 27.54 28.30
N GLN A 569 19.00 28.49 28.99
CA GLN A 569 18.02 29.37 28.34
C GLN A 569 18.67 30.29 27.30
N GLY A 570 19.85 30.85 27.63
CA GLY A 570 20.60 31.67 26.66
C GLY A 570 20.95 30.91 25.37
N ILE A 571 21.33 29.62 25.49
CA ILE A 571 21.56 28.77 24.34
C ILE A 571 20.25 28.50 23.58
N ALA A 572 19.17 28.19 24.30
CA ALA A 572 17.85 27.94 23.68
C ALA A 572 17.33 29.16 22.93
N ASP A 573 17.45 30.35 23.48
CA ASP A 573 17.05 31.62 22.87
C ASP A 573 17.86 31.89 21.59
N ARG A 574 19.15 31.64 21.60
CA ARG A 574 20.01 31.72 20.41
C ARG A 574 19.56 30.74 19.29
N LEU A 575 19.36 29.49 19.63
CA LEU A 575 18.90 28.47 18.69
C LEU A 575 17.50 28.81 18.15
N THR A 576 16.61 29.31 19.00
CA THR A 576 15.26 29.73 18.62
C THR A 576 15.30 30.92 17.66
N SER A 577 16.20 31.89 17.86
CA SER A 577 16.39 33.03 16.96
C SER A 577 16.84 32.61 15.53
N LEU A 578 17.46 31.42 15.42
CA LEU A 578 17.83 30.78 14.15
C LEU A 578 16.73 29.92 13.56
N GLY A 579 15.52 29.94 14.13
CA GLY A 579 14.36 29.19 13.66
C GLY A 579 14.30 27.74 14.13
N MET A 580 15.17 27.32 15.06
CA MET A 580 15.13 25.98 15.65
C MET A 580 13.99 25.85 16.66
N ARG A 581 13.44 24.64 16.80
CA ARG A 581 12.40 24.28 17.77
C ARG A 581 13.06 23.65 19.00
N VAL A 582 13.16 24.44 20.06
CA VAL A 582 14.00 24.15 21.21
C VAL A 582 13.21 24.27 22.51
N THR A 583 13.45 23.39 23.46
CA THR A 583 12.87 23.46 24.79
C THR A 583 13.97 23.32 25.87
N VAL A 584 13.72 23.88 27.06
CA VAL A 584 14.55 23.71 28.23
C VAL A 584 13.76 22.97 29.29
N ASP A 585 14.24 21.81 29.72
CA ASP A 585 13.61 21.02 30.78
C ASP A 585 14.16 21.45 32.14
N SER A 586 13.54 22.49 32.69
CA SER A 586 13.92 23.08 33.99
C SER A 586 13.29 22.40 35.21
N ARG A 587 12.64 21.24 35.06
CA ARG A 587 12.03 20.52 36.18
C ARG A 587 13.08 20.21 37.25
N ASP A 588 12.68 20.28 38.52
CA ASP A 588 13.52 19.90 39.65
C ASP A 588 13.59 18.37 39.79
N GLU A 589 14.33 17.75 38.87
CA GLU A 589 14.54 16.30 38.79
C GLU A 589 16.00 15.99 38.49
N ASN A 590 16.45 14.81 38.90
CA ASN A 590 17.77 14.31 38.53
C ASN A 590 17.91 14.20 37.00
N ILE A 591 19.13 14.34 36.50
CA ILE A 591 19.40 14.33 35.02
C ILE A 591 19.01 13.01 34.35
N GLY A 592 19.11 11.87 35.03
CA GLY A 592 18.77 10.55 34.48
C GLY A 592 17.31 10.45 34.00
N PRO A 593 16.31 10.75 34.84
CA PRO A 593 14.89 10.83 34.42
C PRO A 593 14.65 11.82 33.28
N LYS A 594 15.26 13.00 33.26
CA LYS A 594 15.13 13.98 32.15
C LYS A 594 15.65 13.41 30.84
N ILE A 595 16.83 12.77 30.83
CA ILE A 595 17.37 12.09 29.65
C ILE A 595 16.44 10.95 29.17
N LYS A 596 15.91 10.16 30.11
CA LYS A 596 14.98 9.08 29.81
C LYS A 596 13.71 9.61 29.15
N ALA A 597 13.10 10.67 29.68
CA ALA A 597 11.93 11.32 29.15
C ALA A 597 12.18 11.82 27.70
N ALA A 598 13.25 12.58 27.47
CA ALA A 598 13.62 13.08 26.15
C ALA A 598 13.88 11.95 25.12
N ARG A 599 14.46 10.82 25.55
CA ARG A 599 14.65 9.65 24.69
C ARG A 599 13.34 8.94 24.35
N LEU A 600 12.40 8.84 25.31
CA LEU A 600 11.08 8.26 25.07
C LEU A 600 10.27 9.11 24.07
N GLU A 601 10.36 10.43 24.18
CA GLU A 601 9.73 11.37 23.26
C GLU A 601 10.44 11.50 21.89
N ARG A 602 11.51 10.73 21.67
CA ARG A 602 12.26 10.67 20.41
C ARG A 602 12.92 11.99 19.98
N ILE A 603 13.30 12.85 20.94
CA ILE A 603 13.99 14.11 20.64
C ILE A 603 15.32 13.82 19.94
N PRO A 604 15.60 14.45 18.76
CA PRO A 604 16.81 14.19 17.98
C PRO A 604 18.11 14.56 18.71
N TYR A 605 18.13 15.74 19.32
CA TYR A 605 19.27 16.24 20.08
C TYR A 605 18.92 16.59 21.53
N ILE A 606 19.70 16.09 22.44
CA ILE A 606 19.61 16.37 23.87
C ILE A 606 20.93 17.02 24.31
N LEU A 607 20.87 18.22 24.86
CA LEU A 607 22.03 18.93 25.39
C LEU A 607 22.02 18.87 26.90
N VAL A 608 23.02 18.23 27.48
CA VAL A 608 23.19 18.19 28.94
C VAL A 608 24.09 19.37 29.35
N ILE A 609 23.63 20.16 30.30
CA ILE A 609 24.27 21.39 30.76
C ILE A 609 24.54 21.29 32.25
N GLY A 610 25.81 21.19 32.60
CA GLY A 610 26.31 21.24 33.99
C GLY A 610 27.26 22.44 34.23
N ASP A 611 27.89 22.48 35.36
CA ASP A 611 28.84 23.56 35.69
C ASP A 611 30.06 23.57 34.77
N ASN A 612 30.51 22.39 34.31
CA ASN A 612 31.66 22.29 33.40
C ASN A 612 31.31 22.93 32.06
N GLU A 613 30.15 22.58 31.52
CA GLU A 613 29.66 23.15 30.24
C GLU A 613 29.46 24.65 30.35
N MET A 614 28.87 25.13 31.45
CA MET A 614 28.67 26.56 31.70
C MET A 614 30.00 27.32 31.82
N ASN A 615 30.99 26.79 32.57
CA ASN A 615 32.29 27.44 32.77
C ASN A 615 33.16 27.45 31.50
N SER A 616 33.03 26.43 30.63
CA SER A 616 33.82 26.31 29.41
C SER A 616 33.09 26.81 28.14
N SER A 617 31.86 27.32 28.30
CA SER A 617 31.01 27.74 27.18
C SER A 617 30.77 26.63 26.14
N THR A 618 30.57 25.41 26.62
CA THR A 618 30.35 24.19 25.83
C THR A 618 28.99 23.54 26.12
N VAL A 619 28.69 22.45 25.42
CA VAL A 619 27.54 21.57 25.64
C VAL A 619 27.97 20.11 25.52
N THR A 620 27.36 19.23 26.31
CA THR A 620 27.44 17.79 26.07
C THR A 620 26.26 17.35 25.22
N VAL A 621 26.54 17.02 23.98
CA VAL A 621 25.52 16.66 22.95
C VAL A 621 25.24 15.17 23.03
N ARG A 622 23.96 14.79 23.07
CA ARG A 622 23.50 13.42 22.92
C ARG A 622 22.56 13.34 21.71
N SER A 623 22.95 12.56 20.75
CA SER A 623 22.18 12.33 19.54
C SER A 623 21.98 10.85 19.30
N ARG A 624 20.80 10.44 18.80
CA ARG A 624 20.57 9.04 18.40
C ARG A 624 21.46 8.63 17.24
N LYS A 625 21.68 9.54 16.31
CA LYS A 625 22.46 9.29 15.08
C LYS A 625 23.96 9.31 15.33
N ARG A 626 24.43 10.24 16.16
CA ARG A 626 25.87 10.55 16.34
C ARG A 626 26.43 10.11 17.69
N GLY A 627 25.58 9.55 18.58
CA GLY A 627 26.00 9.17 19.93
C GLY A 627 26.20 10.37 20.88
N GLU A 628 27.12 10.23 21.82
CA GLU A 628 27.46 11.26 22.78
C GLU A 628 28.75 11.99 22.34
N ILE A 629 28.70 13.32 22.29
CA ILE A 629 29.82 14.19 21.93
C ILE A 629 29.99 15.17 23.09
N PRO A 630 30.99 14.96 23.99
CA PRO A 630 31.25 15.86 25.11
C PRO A 630 32.01 17.11 24.67
N ASN A 631 31.83 18.20 25.43
CA ASN A 631 32.60 19.44 25.30
C ASN A 631 32.59 20.08 23.91
N MET A 632 31.46 19.96 23.16
CA MET A 632 31.28 20.68 21.90
C MET A 632 31.03 22.17 22.21
N SER A 633 31.66 23.08 21.51
CA SER A 633 31.33 24.49 21.64
C SER A 633 29.91 24.77 21.11
N VAL A 634 29.25 25.80 21.68
CA VAL A 634 27.91 26.19 21.24
C VAL A 634 27.91 26.56 19.76
N ASP A 635 28.97 27.20 19.26
CA ASP A 635 29.10 27.60 17.86
C ASP A 635 29.21 26.40 16.90
N GLU A 636 30.00 25.38 17.27
CA GLU A 636 30.11 24.13 16.51
C GLU A 636 28.78 23.39 16.46
N PHE A 637 28.05 23.34 17.62
CA PHE A 637 26.73 22.72 17.65
C PHE A 637 25.73 23.47 16.77
N VAL A 638 25.69 24.79 16.82
CA VAL A 638 24.83 25.63 15.96
C VAL A 638 25.14 25.37 14.49
N ALA A 639 26.42 25.34 14.11
CA ALA A 639 26.82 25.05 12.73
C ALA A 639 26.38 23.64 12.29
N LEU A 640 26.55 22.65 13.15
CA LEU A 640 26.14 21.26 12.92
C LEU A 640 24.64 21.14 12.63
N VAL A 641 23.78 21.62 13.54
CA VAL A 641 22.34 21.49 13.40
C VAL A 641 21.77 22.35 12.27
N LYS A 642 22.37 23.52 12.03
CA LYS A 642 21.99 24.37 10.90
C LYS A 642 22.28 23.68 9.58
N ASN A 643 23.47 23.08 9.40
CA ASN A 643 23.80 22.32 8.20
C ASN A 643 22.84 21.15 7.98
N GLU A 644 22.54 20.37 9.03
CA GLU A 644 21.63 19.22 8.97
C GLU A 644 20.20 19.63 8.56
N VAL A 645 19.71 20.77 9.05
CA VAL A 645 18.40 21.32 8.66
C VAL A 645 18.43 21.87 7.23
N ASP A 646 19.45 22.63 6.84
CA ASP A 646 19.55 23.26 5.52
C ASP A 646 19.69 22.21 4.40
N THR A 647 20.45 21.15 4.66
CA THR A 647 20.62 20.03 3.72
C THR A 647 19.48 19.01 3.78
N LYS A 648 18.54 19.14 4.69
CA LYS A 648 17.45 18.16 4.96
C LYS A 648 17.99 16.75 5.16
N GLU A 649 19.04 16.61 5.95
CA GLU A 649 19.66 15.29 6.23
C GLU A 649 18.64 14.33 6.85
N LYS A 650 18.62 13.06 6.33
CA LYS A 650 17.69 12.00 6.74
C LYS A 650 18.08 11.34 8.05
#